data_ac19f87c4818b9da6176b25821beae4f
#
_entry.id   ac19f87c4818b9da6176b25821beae4f
#
_cell.length_a   1.000
_cell.length_b   1.000
_cell.length_c   1.000
_cell.angle_alpha   90.00
_cell.angle_beta   90.00
_cell.angle_gamma   90.00
#
_symmetry.space_group_name_H-M   'P 1'
#
loop_
_entity.id
_entity.type
_entity.pdbx_description
1 polymer ?
#
loop_
_entity_poly.entity_id
_entity_poly.type
_entity_poly.pdbx_seq_one_letter_code
_entity_poly.pdbx_strand_id
1 'polypeptide(L)'
;MKFFFLALLAPFALSGAAQVSTSYTPYRFAAAEGWRLTSRGDAGASRLEGGKLVLDFSRGAEWIGIAPPDRVLLGNVGKVRLRVRGASAAHPLHLYLRTHFMKFHRTVAVTAGAEEIEIQGPPGPGWQWMDGENDGRIHGPMRLAEIRFEANGVRDRVEMELSGVEIEGTQPAERLCVATTEGFAAQIRCLGSAPLAGEVAWTFRDWDGKEVSQGRSQVTAPAHGEMVAVPAKAPATGERKFLEAEFRVTLPDQEIAPAYAYWTAEQQRQTDATMRPESPFGMGVYLDRYAAGPEMERAAATAREAGVKWIREGFSWGRIEPQRGRFDWSYYDNLVAVAKKNGISIYGLAHGWASWTKPYSEEGIADYLDFLRELVRHYHADVHHWEIWNEPNIFFWQGPKEMYAELLRRSYATVKAADPEAKVLGMSTSGIDYNFIAKTMALGAPFDILTIHPYRKTLDDRVLINELKIVSDLVKGRPVWITEFGWTTLVPHSTRTQDFAPSNERQQAELLARAYLCMMAADSHPNISWYDFRNDGEDPLYFENEMGILHRDFSPKPAYWAYATLTRVLKDHGPAEKMDAGDPAVFAYRFGRVIAVWSGDQDRVATIPLRGRKATLVNAIGESRKVTGAEARIELRAGAPMYIVPEDN
;
A
#
# COMPACT_ATOMS: atom_id res chain seq x y z
N MET A 1 -31.23 -24.77 23.52
CA MET A 1 -32.04 -24.13 22.50
C MET A 1 -31.06 -23.55 21.47
N LYS A 2 -30.84 -24.27 20.36
CA LYS A 2 -29.89 -23.89 19.31
C LYS A 2 -30.56 -22.87 18.40
N PHE A 3 -30.07 -21.65 18.37
CA PHE A 3 -30.42 -20.70 17.30
C PHE A 3 -29.31 -20.75 16.24
N PHE A 4 -29.62 -21.42 15.14
CA PHE A 4 -28.91 -21.29 13.88
C PHE A 4 -29.34 -19.97 13.25
N PHE A 5 -28.46 -18.99 13.20
CA PHE A 5 -28.60 -17.90 12.22
C PHE A 5 -28.02 -18.38 10.90
N LEU A 6 -28.89 -18.85 10.03
CA LEU A 6 -28.60 -18.97 8.60
C LEU A 6 -28.60 -17.54 8.05
N ALA A 7 -27.43 -16.93 7.90
CA ALA A 7 -27.30 -15.76 7.04
C ALA A 7 -27.49 -16.24 5.61
N LEU A 8 -28.68 -16.02 5.04
CA LEU A 8 -28.91 -16.08 3.62
C LEU A 8 -27.98 -15.03 2.98
N LEU A 9 -26.83 -15.47 2.49
CA LEU A 9 -26.11 -14.79 1.44
C LEU A 9 -26.99 -14.85 0.19
N ALA A 10 -27.90 -13.88 0.05
CA ALA A 10 -28.44 -13.56 -1.25
C ALA A 10 -27.24 -13.24 -2.15
N PRO A 11 -27.05 -13.89 -3.30
CA PRO A 11 -26.13 -13.39 -4.28
C PRO A 11 -26.66 -11.99 -4.64
N PHE A 12 -25.91 -10.93 -4.33
CA PHE A 12 -26.07 -9.68 -5.03
C PHE A 12 -25.82 -10.02 -6.50
N ALA A 13 -26.90 -10.31 -7.22
CA ALA A 13 -26.92 -10.21 -8.65
C ALA A 13 -26.61 -8.72 -8.90
N LEU A 14 -25.36 -8.43 -9.21
CA LEU A 14 -25.01 -7.24 -9.95
C LEU A 14 -25.98 -7.22 -11.10
N SER A 15 -26.87 -6.23 -11.14
CA SER A 15 -27.74 -5.94 -12.28
C SER A 15 -26.83 -6.07 -13.50
N GLY A 16 -27.19 -6.96 -14.44
CA GLY A 16 -26.29 -7.39 -15.49
C GLY A 16 -25.85 -6.23 -16.37
N ALA A 17 -24.79 -5.56 -15.97
CA ALA A 17 -24.05 -4.66 -16.82
C ALA A 17 -23.62 -5.45 -18.06
N ALA A 18 -23.91 -4.93 -19.24
CA ALA A 18 -23.55 -5.59 -20.50
C ALA A 18 -22.04 -5.87 -20.49
N GLN A 19 -21.66 -7.11 -20.73
CA GLN A 19 -20.25 -7.49 -20.88
C GLN A 19 -19.78 -7.09 -22.27
N VAL A 20 -18.66 -6.39 -22.35
CA VAL A 20 -18.05 -5.94 -23.60
C VAL A 20 -16.77 -6.73 -23.83
N SER A 21 -16.65 -7.31 -25.03
CA SER A 21 -15.40 -7.92 -25.46
C SER A 21 -14.34 -6.83 -25.71
N THR A 22 -13.15 -7.01 -25.18
CA THR A 22 -12.04 -6.07 -25.29
C THR A 22 -10.80 -6.77 -25.85
N SER A 23 -10.03 -6.06 -26.67
CA SER A 23 -8.72 -6.50 -27.12
C SER A 23 -7.79 -5.30 -27.14
N TYR A 24 -6.65 -5.40 -26.46
CA TYR A 24 -5.69 -4.31 -26.35
C TYR A 24 -4.27 -4.84 -26.16
N THR A 25 -3.27 -3.99 -26.46
CA THR A 25 -1.85 -4.32 -26.38
C THR A 25 -1.19 -3.57 -25.24
N PRO A 26 -1.17 -4.12 -23.99
CA PRO A 26 -0.57 -3.45 -22.83
C PRO A 26 0.95 -3.31 -22.94
N TYR A 27 1.60 -4.17 -23.72
CA TYR A 27 3.04 -4.21 -23.86
C TYR A 27 3.44 -4.24 -25.34
N ARG A 28 4.24 -3.25 -25.76
CA ARG A 28 4.86 -3.17 -27.08
C ARG A 28 6.37 -3.24 -26.92
N PHE A 29 7.02 -4.12 -27.66
CA PHE A 29 8.47 -4.33 -27.54
C PHE A 29 9.31 -3.32 -28.31
N ALA A 30 8.73 -2.52 -29.20
CA ALA A 30 9.43 -1.48 -29.94
C ALA A 30 10.02 -0.40 -29.01
N ALA A 31 9.36 -0.13 -27.88
CA ALA A 31 9.88 0.68 -26.78
C ALA A 31 10.18 -0.29 -25.62
N ALA A 32 11.37 -0.86 -25.59
CA ALA A 32 11.77 -1.85 -24.56
C ALA A 32 12.01 -1.24 -23.16
N GLU A 33 11.53 -0.02 -22.92
CA GLU A 33 11.64 0.65 -21.62
C GLU A 33 10.99 -0.16 -20.51
N GLY A 34 11.75 -0.40 -19.43
CA GLY A 34 11.29 -1.09 -18.23
C GLY A 34 11.27 -2.62 -18.31
N TRP A 35 11.58 -3.24 -19.44
CA TRP A 35 11.77 -4.69 -19.51
C TRP A 35 13.12 -5.10 -18.91
N ARG A 36 13.13 -6.20 -18.17
CA ARG A 36 14.33 -6.74 -17.54
C ARG A 36 14.55 -8.18 -17.99
N LEU A 37 15.81 -8.51 -18.30
CA LEU A 37 16.22 -9.91 -18.46
C LEU A 37 16.30 -10.60 -17.10
N THR A 38 15.87 -11.85 -17.08
CA THR A 38 15.94 -12.76 -15.93
C THR A 38 16.55 -14.08 -16.39
N SER A 39 17.24 -14.79 -15.51
CA SER A 39 17.80 -16.11 -15.87
C SER A 39 18.10 -16.94 -14.64
N ARG A 40 18.24 -18.24 -14.86
CA ARG A 40 18.90 -19.15 -13.92
C ARG A 40 20.13 -19.72 -14.60
N GLY A 41 21.29 -19.36 -14.09
CA GLY A 41 22.59 -19.62 -14.68
C GLY A 41 23.10 -18.49 -15.57
N ASP A 42 24.22 -18.70 -16.24
CA ASP A 42 24.85 -17.69 -17.10
C ASP A 42 24.10 -17.56 -18.44
N ALA A 43 23.41 -16.44 -18.61
CA ALA A 43 22.64 -16.12 -19.80
C ALA A 43 23.49 -15.54 -20.96
N GLY A 44 24.81 -15.57 -20.85
CA GLY A 44 25.72 -15.21 -21.94
C GLY A 44 25.47 -13.81 -22.55
N ALA A 45 25.29 -13.76 -23.84
CA ALA A 45 25.03 -12.55 -24.63
C ALA A 45 23.52 -12.24 -24.84
N SER A 46 22.65 -12.76 -23.95
CA SER A 46 21.21 -12.52 -24.03
C SER A 46 20.88 -11.05 -23.87
N ARG A 47 19.94 -10.55 -24.67
CA ARG A 47 19.48 -9.15 -24.65
C ARG A 47 18.11 -8.97 -25.27
N LEU A 48 17.44 -7.91 -24.91
CA LEU A 48 16.21 -7.42 -25.55
C LEU A 48 16.44 -5.97 -25.99
N GLU A 49 16.44 -5.71 -27.30
CA GLU A 49 16.67 -4.40 -27.89
C GLU A 49 15.74 -4.18 -29.09
N GLY A 50 14.92 -3.12 -29.08
CA GLY A 50 14.08 -2.74 -30.22
C GLY A 50 13.13 -3.86 -30.71
N GLY A 51 12.64 -4.70 -29.80
CA GLY A 51 11.79 -5.86 -30.12
C GLY A 51 12.56 -7.12 -30.51
N LYS A 52 13.89 -7.06 -30.64
CA LYS A 52 14.73 -8.24 -30.86
C LYS A 52 15.15 -8.84 -29.54
N LEU A 53 14.79 -10.12 -29.33
CA LEU A 53 15.19 -10.92 -28.17
C LEU A 53 16.23 -11.94 -28.62
N VAL A 54 17.39 -11.88 -28.00
CA VAL A 54 18.44 -12.88 -28.12
C VAL A 54 18.50 -13.69 -26.85
N LEU A 55 18.37 -15.00 -26.96
CA LEU A 55 18.51 -15.96 -25.89
C LEU A 55 19.79 -16.77 -26.11
N ASP A 56 20.75 -16.67 -25.21
CA ASP A 56 22.04 -17.34 -25.33
C ASP A 56 22.19 -18.41 -24.22
N PHE A 57 21.84 -19.64 -24.55
CA PHE A 57 21.96 -20.79 -23.66
C PHE A 57 23.34 -21.47 -23.69
N SER A 58 24.26 -20.98 -24.53
CA SER A 58 25.57 -21.61 -24.73
C SER A 58 26.42 -21.68 -23.47
N ARG A 59 26.19 -20.77 -22.50
CA ARG A 59 26.93 -20.69 -21.24
C ARG A 59 26.28 -21.40 -20.07
N GLY A 60 25.18 -22.11 -20.28
CA GLY A 60 24.64 -23.02 -19.30
C GLY A 60 23.42 -22.52 -18.54
N ALA A 61 22.78 -21.43 -18.97
CA ALA A 61 21.49 -21.04 -18.40
C ALA A 61 20.48 -22.19 -18.52
N GLU A 62 19.74 -22.45 -17.46
CA GLU A 62 18.65 -23.42 -17.44
C GLU A 62 17.41 -22.84 -18.13
N TRP A 63 17.17 -21.56 -17.87
CA TRP A 63 16.14 -20.77 -18.52
C TRP A 63 16.57 -19.30 -18.61
N ILE A 64 15.99 -18.59 -19.59
CA ILE A 64 16.14 -17.15 -19.78
C ILE A 64 14.76 -16.56 -19.98
N GLY A 65 14.46 -15.47 -19.30
CA GLY A 65 13.17 -14.82 -19.34
C GLY A 65 13.26 -13.31 -19.51
N ILE A 66 12.11 -12.70 -19.76
CA ILE A 66 11.91 -11.27 -19.78
C ILE A 66 10.75 -10.92 -18.84
N ALA A 67 10.99 -10.02 -17.90
CA ALA A 67 9.98 -9.49 -16.99
C ALA A 67 9.56 -8.09 -17.48
N PRO A 68 8.26 -7.85 -17.69
CA PRO A 68 7.75 -6.55 -18.13
C PRO A 68 7.79 -5.51 -17.02
N PRO A 69 7.62 -4.21 -17.35
CA PRO A 69 7.23 -3.22 -16.35
C PRO A 69 5.91 -3.63 -15.68
N ASP A 70 5.80 -3.33 -14.39
CA ASP A 70 4.66 -3.75 -13.57
C ASP A 70 3.40 -2.96 -13.96
N ARG A 71 2.51 -3.61 -14.73
CA ARG A 71 1.24 -3.03 -15.19
C ARG A 71 0.09 -3.99 -14.92
N VAL A 72 -1.00 -3.45 -14.39
CA VAL A 72 -2.26 -4.19 -14.27
C VAL A 72 -2.87 -4.41 -15.65
N LEU A 73 -3.34 -5.63 -15.89
CA LEU A 73 -4.12 -5.98 -17.06
C LEU A 73 -5.58 -5.60 -16.82
N LEU A 74 -6.11 -4.73 -17.68
CA LEU A 74 -7.47 -4.22 -17.53
C LEU A 74 -8.51 -5.29 -17.92
N GLY A 75 -9.56 -5.41 -17.12
CA GLY A 75 -10.59 -6.43 -17.30
C GLY A 75 -10.11 -7.84 -16.92
N ASN A 76 -10.83 -8.86 -17.40
CA ASN A 76 -10.37 -10.25 -17.26
C ASN A 76 -9.39 -10.62 -18.37
N VAL A 77 -8.61 -11.65 -18.12
CA VAL A 77 -7.67 -12.22 -19.11
C VAL A 77 -8.29 -13.48 -19.67
N GLY A 78 -8.99 -13.36 -20.79
CA GLY A 78 -9.55 -14.50 -21.52
C GLY A 78 -8.52 -15.19 -22.40
N LYS A 79 -7.66 -14.39 -23.07
CA LYS A 79 -6.54 -14.86 -23.88
C LYS A 79 -5.36 -13.92 -23.80
N VAL A 80 -4.17 -14.51 -23.93
CA VAL A 80 -2.91 -13.79 -24.13
C VAL A 80 -2.36 -14.19 -25.49
N ARG A 81 -2.08 -13.22 -26.35
CA ARG A 81 -1.41 -13.44 -27.63
C ARG A 81 -0.05 -12.79 -27.62
N LEU A 82 0.98 -13.59 -27.85
CA LEU A 82 2.35 -13.11 -28.03
C LEU A 82 2.69 -13.16 -29.51
N ARG A 83 2.89 -12.00 -30.14
CA ARG A 83 3.33 -11.92 -31.53
C ARG A 83 4.85 -12.08 -31.60
N VAL A 84 5.31 -13.12 -32.27
CA VAL A 84 6.70 -13.55 -32.29
C VAL A 84 7.12 -14.00 -33.69
N ARG A 85 8.37 -13.74 -34.07
CA ARG A 85 9.04 -14.31 -35.24
C ARG A 85 10.33 -14.98 -34.83
N GLY A 86 10.68 -16.10 -35.49
CA GLY A 86 11.93 -16.79 -35.21
C GLY A 86 11.90 -17.66 -33.96
N ALA A 87 10.73 -17.91 -33.38
CA ALA A 87 10.60 -18.78 -32.20
C ALA A 87 11.05 -20.21 -32.52
N SER A 88 11.79 -20.81 -31.59
CA SER A 88 12.34 -22.17 -31.71
C SER A 88 11.50 -23.17 -30.91
N ALA A 89 11.14 -24.27 -31.56
CA ALA A 89 10.44 -25.39 -30.89
C ALA A 89 11.29 -26.11 -29.85
N ALA A 90 12.61 -25.90 -29.84
CA ALA A 90 13.52 -26.47 -28.85
C ALA A 90 13.38 -25.84 -27.47
N HIS A 91 12.82 -24.62 -27.39
CA HIS A 91 12.70 -23.84 -26.16
C HIS A 91 11.24 -23.59 -25.80
N PRO A 92 10.62 -24.46 -24.96
CA PRO A 92 9.27 -24.23 -24.46
C PRO A 92 9.14 -22.87 -23.79
N LEU A 93 8.01 -22.20 -24.03
CA LEU A 93 7.66 -20.94 -23.40
C LEU A 93 6.88 -21.19 -22.11
N HIS A 94 7.23 -20.47 -21.07
CA HIS A 94 6.51 -20.42 -19.81
C HIS A 94 5.94 -19.03 -19.63
N LEU A 95 4.62 -18.92 -19.48
CA LEU A 95 3.94 -17.67 -19.17
C LEU A 95 3.60 -17.64 -17.70
N TYR A 96 4.03 -16.58 -17.03
CA TYR A 96 3.70 -16.31 -15.64
C TYR A 96 2.78 -15.10 -15.54
N LEU A 97 1.59 -15.31 -15.00
CA LEU A 97 0.68 -14.26 -14.58
C LEU A 97 0.63 -14.23 -13.05
N ARG A 98 0.34 -13.08 -12.48
CA ARG A 98 0.16 -12.95 -11.04
C ARG A 98 -0.98 -11.99 -10.71
N THR A 99 -1.59 -12.19 -9.56
CA THR A 99 -2.28 -11.16 -8.79
C THR A 99 -1.38 -10.73 -7.62
N HIS A 100 -1.92 -10.05 -6.62
CA HIS A 100 -1.10 -9.71 -5.44
C HIS A 100 -0.56 -10.94 -4.71
N PHE A 101 -1.43 -11.90 -4.39
CA PHE A 101 -1.06 -13.10 -3.61
C PHE A 101 -0.95 -14.39 -4.43
N MET A 102 -1.38 -14.38 -5.69
CA MET A 102 -1.48 -15.58 -6.50
C MET A 102 -0.55 -15.51 -7.69
N LYS A 103 0.11 -16.62 -8.01
CA LYS A 103 0.86 -16.81 -9.25
C LYS A 103 0.26 -17.93 -10.06
N PHE A 104 0.23 -17.71 -11.35
CA PHE A 104 -0.26 -18.65 -12.33
C PHE A 104 0.85 -18.92 -13.33
N HIS A 105 1.08 -20.18 -13.62
CA HIS A 105 2.09 -20.61 -14.55
C HIS A 105 1.49 -21.53 -15.60
N ARG A 106 1.87 -21.33 -16.86
CA ARG A 106 1.52 -22.22 -17.96
C ARG A 106 2.70 -22.45 -18.88
N THR A 107 2.98 -23.71 -19.17
CA THR A 107 3.93 -24.14 -20.19
C THR A 107 3.23 -24.23 -21.53
N VAL A 108 3.86 -23.70 -22.57
CA VAL A 108 3.34 -23.68 -23.94
C VAL A 108 4.40 -24.24 -24.89
N ALA A 109 4.01 -25.26 -25.65
CA ALA A 109 4.86 -25.74 -26.74
C ALA A 109 4.91 -24.70 -27.86
N VAL A 110 6.12 -24.34 -28.27
CA VAL A 110 6.35 -23.38 -29.36
C VAL A 110 6.43 -24.14 -30.68
N THR A 111 5.67 -23.72 -31.67
CA THR A 111 5.78 -24.24 -33.03
C THR A 111 6.85 -23.46 -33.80
N ALA A 112 7.77 -24.17 -34.43
CA ALA A 112 8.77 -23.53 -35.25
C ALA A 112 8.13 -22.70 -36.38
N GLY A 113 8.56 -21.45 -36.53
CA GLY A 113 8.01 -20.55 -37.54
C GLY A 113 6.65 -19.94 -37.19
N ALA A 114 6.13 -20.16 -35.97
CA ALA A 114 4.94 -19.45 -35.50
C ALA A 114 5.14 -17.93 -35.53
N GLU A 115 4.14 -17.22 -36.04
CA GLU A 115 4.10 -15.75 -35.98
C GLU A 115 3.31 -15.24 -34.78
N GLU A 116 2.53 -16.12 -34.14
CA GLU A 116 1.73 -15.83 -32.96
C GLU A 116 1.64 -17.06 -32.05
N ILE A 117 1.71 -16.84 -30.75
CA ILE A 117 1.47 -17.85 -29.71
C ILE A 117 0.23 -17.41 -28.93
N GLU A 118 -0.87 -18.15 -29.07
CA GLU A 118 -2.12 -17.90 -28.35
C GLU A 118 -2.22 -18.80 -27.10
N ILE A 119 -2.54 -18.20 -25.97
CA ILE A 119 -2.66 -18.86 -24.67
C ILE A 119 -4.00 -18.49 -24.04
N GLN A 120 -4.85 -19.48 -23.78
CA GLN A 120 -6.09 -19.26 -23.04
C GLN A 120 -5.76 -18.81 -21.61
N GLY A 121 -6.46 -17.79 -21.11
CA GLY A 121 -6.23 -17.23 -19.78
C GLY A 121 -6.63 -18.15 -18.63
N PRO A 122 -6.15 -17.90 -17.40
CA PRO A 122 -6.58 -18.64 -16.23
C PRO A 122 -8.06 -18.31 -15.88
N PRO A 123 -8.80 -19.25 -15.25
CA PRO A 123 -8.36 -20.53 -14.72
C PRO A 123 -8.46 -21.71 -15.71
N GLY A 124 -8.28 -21.50 -17.00
CA GLY A 124 -8.39 -22.49 -18.05
C GLY A 124 -7.42 -23.69 -17.93
N PRO A 125 -7.59 -24.71 -18.78
CA PRO A 125 -6.76 -25.92 -18.73
C PRO A 125 -5.27 -25.62 -18.90
N GLY A 126 -4.43 -26.36 -18.15
CA GLY A 126 -2.97 -26.28 -18.25
C GLY A 126 -2.33 -25.17 -17.40
N TRP A 127 -3.10 -24.37 -16.69
CA TRP A 127 -2.58 -23.44 -15.70
C TRP A 127 -2.31 -24.15 -14.37
N GLN A 128 -1.15 -23.89 -13.81
CA GLN A 128 -0.75 -24.30 -12.47
C GLN A 128 -0.81 -23.09 -11.54
N TRP A 129 -1.38 -23.28 -10.36
CA TRP A 129 -1.44 -22.27 -9.29
C TRP A 129 -0.24 -22.51 -8.38
N MET A 130 0.56 -21.48 -8.14
CA MET A 130 1.82 -21.64 -7.42
C MET A 130 1.79 -21.08 -6.00
N ASP A 131 1.10 -19.97 -5.81
CA ASP A 131 1.02 -19.27 -4.53
C ASP A 131 -0.40 -18.75 -4.29
N GLY A 132 -0.69 -18.29 -3.08
CA GLY A 132 -1.92 -17.59 -2.72
C GLY A 132 -2.95 -18.44 -2.01
N GLU A 133 -4.19 -17.98 -1.99
CA GLU A 133 -5.26 -18.55 -1.18
C GLU A 133 -5.74 -19.93 -1.67
N ASN A 134 -5.45 -20.28 -2.91
CA ASN A 134 -5.79 -21.57 -3.54
C ASN A 134 -7.25 -22.03 -3.32
N ASP A 135 -8.19 -21.07 -3.31
CA ASP A 135 -9.63 -21.30 -3.11
C ASP A 135 -10.39 -21.51 -4.43
N GLY A 136 -9.69 -21.63 -5.54
CA GLY A 136 -10.25 -21.77 -6.88
C GLY A 136 -10.76 -20.47 -7.51
N ARG A 137 -10.53 -19.32 -6.88
CA ARG A 137 -10.93 -18.01 -7.38
C ARG A 137 -9.72 -17.12 -7.65
N ILE A 138 -9.85 -16.24 -8.64
CA ILE A 138 -8.84 -15.24 -8.93
C ILE A 138 -9.20 -13.96 -8.15
N HIS A 139 -8.33 -13.59 -7.23
CA HIS A 139 -8.48 -12.40 -6.40
C HIS A 139 -7.64 -11.25 -6.93
N GLY A 140 -8.32 -10.18 -7.29
CA GLY A 140 -7.70 -8.95 -7.78
C GLY A 140 -7.29 -8.97 -9.25
N PRO A 141 -6.77 -7.85 -9.74
CA PRO A 141 -6.36 -7.71 -11.12
C PRO A 141 -5.12 -8.55 -11.41
N MET A 142 -5.05 -9.04 -12.65
CA MET A 142 -3.90 -9.77 -13.13
C MET A 142 -2.80 -8.86 -13.64
N ARG A 143 -1.58 -9.38 -13.64
CA ARG A 143 -0.37 -8.80 -14.21
C ARG A 143 0.40 -9.85 -14.96
N LEU A 144 1.06 -9.47 -16.03
CA LEU A 144 2.09 -10.29 -16.64
C LEU A 144 3.34 -10.21 -15.76
N ALA A 145 3.77 -11.35 -15.20
CA ALA A 145 4.94 -11.38 -14.33
C ALA A 145 6.22 -11.66 -15.12
N GLU A 146 6.18 -12.65 -16.03
CA GLU A 146 7.36 -13.07 -16.79
C GLU A 146 6.95 -13.88 -18.03
N ILE A 147 7.72 -13.75 -19.10
CA ILE A 147 7.75 -14.66 -20.24
C ILE A 147 9.12 -15.33 -20.20
N ARG A 148 9.17 -16.65 -20.02
CA ARG A 148 10.40 -17.43 -19.83
C ARG A 148 10.54 -18.48 -20.91
N PHE A 149 11.76 -18.75 -21.36
CA PHE A 149 12.12 -19.80 -22.27
C PHE A 149 13.08 -20.77 -21.58
N GLU A 150 12.79 -22.08 -21.69
CA GLU A 150 13.62 -23.13 -21.10
C GLU A 150 14.72 -23.57 -22.07
N ALA A 151 15.89 -23.88 -21.54
CA ALA A 151 16.98 -24.46 -22.33
C ALA A 151 16.62 -25.87 -22.85
N ASN A 152 15.84 -26.63 -22.08
CA ASN A 152 15.43 -28.00 -22.42
C ASN A 152 16.61 -28.92 -22.86
N GLY A 153 17.77 -28.69 -22.23
CA GLY A 153 19.00 -29.44 -22.56
C GLY A 153 19.77 -28.97 -23.80
N VAL A 154 19.24 -28.00 -24.54
CA VAL A 154 19.88 -27.42 -25.74
C VAL A 154 20.78 -26.25 -25.33
N ARG A 155 21.97 -26.18 -25.95
CA ARG A 155 23.00 -25.16 -25.67
C ARG A 155 23.31 -24.39 -26.94
N ASP A 156 22.36 -23.60 -27.38
CA ASP A 156 22.44 -22.80 -28.60
C ASP A 156 22.16 -21.30 -28.30
N ARG A 157 22.08 -20.55 -29.38
CA ARG A 157 21.67 -19.16 -29.35
C ARG A 157 20.50 -18.98 -30.31
N VAL A 158 19.41 -18.42 -29.78
CA VAL A 158 18.19 -18.16 -30.52
C VAL A 158 17.96 -16.66 -30.65
N GLU A 159 17.64 -16.18 -31.84
CA GLU A 159 17.20 -14.82 -32.09
C GLU A 159 15.74 -14.82 -32.51
N MET A 160 14.92 -14.01 -31.87
CA MET A 160 13.51 -13.85 -32.19
C MET A 160 13.09 -12.38 -32.16
N GLU A 161 12.06 -12.04 -32.91
CA GLU A 161 11.44 -10.71 -32.89
C GLU A 161 10.12 -10.80 -32.11
N LEU A 162 9.97 -9.90 -31.14
CA LEU A 162 8.74 -9.73 -30.38
C LEU A 162 8.11 -8.40 -30.75
N SER A 163 6.83 -8.36 -31.12
CA SER A 163 6.14 -7.11 -31.46
C SER A 163 5.19 -6.62 -30.38
N GLY A 164 4.57 -7.50 -29.61
CA GLY A 164 3.68 -7.11 -28.52
C GLY A 164 3.04 -8.29 -27.80
N VAL A 165 2.46 -7.99 -26.65
CA VAL A 165 1.54 -8.88 -25.93
C VAL A 165 0.16 -8.28 -26.04
N GLU A 166 -0.77 -9.01 -26.66
CA GLU A 166 -2.18 -8.63 -26.78
C GLU A 166 -3.00 -9.41 -25.75
N ILE A 167 -3.90 -8.72 -25.08
CA ILE A 167 -4.86 -9.30 -24.12
C ILE A 167 -6.26 -9.19 -24.72
N GLU A 168 -6.95 -10.32 -24.80
CA GLU A 168 -8.37 -10.40 -25.13
C GLU A 168 -9.15 -10.87 -23.91
N GLY A 169 -10.29 -10.24 -23.65
CA GLY A 169 -11.13 -10.59 -22.53
C GLY A 169 -12.48 -9.89 -22.59
N THR A 170 -13.18 -9.88 -21.47
CA THR A 170 -14.43 -9.15 -21.31
C THR A 170 -14.37 -8.28 -20.07
N GLN A 171 -15.08 -7.17 -20.08
CA GLN A 171 -15.28 -6.33 -18.91
C GLN A 171 -16.68 -5.71 -18.93
N PRO A 172 -17.20 -5.23 -17.78
CA PRO A 172 -18.41 -4.47 -17.72
C PRO A 172 -18.34 -3.21 -18.60
N ALA A 173 -19.43 -2.84 -19.25
CA ALA A 173 -19.47 -1.68 -20.16
C ALA A 173 -19.06 -0.37 -19.47
N GLU A 174 -19.39 -0.21 -18.18
CA GLU A 174 -19.02 0.94 -17.36
C GLU A 174 -17.51 1.05 -17.09
N ARG A 175 -16.75 0.01 -17.45
CA ARG A 175 -15.26 -0.02 -17.34
C ARG A 175 -14.57 0.00 -18.70
N LEU A 176 -15.32 0.29 -19.78
CA LEU A 176 -14.75 0.30 -21.12
C LEU A 176 -13.66 1.38 -21.28
N CYS A 177 -13.82 2.49 -20.59
CA CYS A 177 -12.84 3.57 -20.56
C CYS A 177 -12.45 3.92 -19.12
N VAL A 178 -11.21 4.35 -18.94
CA VAL A 178 -10.68 4.87 -17.69
C VAL A 178 -9.95 6.18 -17.93
N ALA A 179 -10.01 7.08 -16.95
CA ALA A 179 -9.22 8.31 -16.95
C ALA A 179 -8.30 8.31 -15.73
N THR A 180 -7.07 8.78 -15.94
CA THR A 180 -6.08 9.04 -14.90
C THR A 180 -5.49 10.42 -15.09
N THR A 181 -4.53 10.84 -14.28
CA THR A 181 -3.84 12.13 -14.44
C THR A 181 -2.35 11.96 -14.39
N GLU A 182 -1.65 12.82 -15.15
CA GLU A 182 -0.22 13.03 -15.04
C GLU A 182 0.00 14.54 -15.10
N GLY A 183 0.52 15.11 -14.02
CA GLY A 183 0.46 16.55 -13.84
C GLY A 183 -0.99 17.07 -13.92
N PHE A 184 -1.21 18.21 -14.55
CA PHE A 184 -2.55 18.74 -14.79
C PHE A 184 -3.06 18.38 -16.20
N ALA A 185 -3.10 17.09 -16.49
CA ALA A 185 -3.68 16.56 -17.72
C ALA A 185 -4.51 15.31 -17.43
N ALA A 186 -5.69 15.21 -18.02
CA ALA A 186 -6.45 13.96 -18.01
C ALA A 186 -5.90 13.03 -19.09
N GLN A 187 -5.54 11.80 -18.70
CA GLN A 187 -5.15 10.73 -19.63
C GLN A 187 -6.28 9.73 -19.75
N ILE A 188 -6.79 9.54 -20.96
CA ILE A 188 -7.96 8.70 -21.24
C ILE A 188 -7.51 7.50 -22.04
N ARG A 189 -7.93 6.31 -21.62
CA ARG A 189 -7.69 5.04 -22.32
C ARG A 189 -9.00 4.31 -22.49
N CYS A 190 -9.37 4.02 -23.73
CA CYS A 190 -10.55 3.21 -24.07
C CYS A 190 -10.12 1.88 -24.69
N LEU A 191 -10.73 0.78 -24.23
CA LEU A 191 -10.39 -0.59 -24.67
C LEU A 191 -11.27 -1.09 -25.84
N GLY A 192 -12.28 -0.32 -26.22
CA GLY A 192 -13.18 -0.65 -27.32
C GLY A 192 -12.50 -0.62 -28.69
N SER A 193 -13.18 -1.18 -29.67
CA SER A 193 -12.68 -1.28 -31.07
C SER A 193 -12.91 -0.02 -31.90
N ALA A 194 -13.61 0.97 -31.39
CA ALA A 194 -13.88 2.24 -32.07
C ALA A 194 -13.47 3.44 -31.20
N PRO A 195 -12.99 4.54 -31.81
CA PRO A 195 -12.75 5.79 -31.11
C PRO A 195 -14.05 6.36 -30.52
N LEU A 196 -13.95 7.03 -29.38
CA LEU A 196 -15.08 7.69 -28.71
C LEU A 196 -14.83 9.19 -28.59
N ALA A 197 -15.75 10.00 -29.15
CA ALA A 197 -15.71 11.45 -28.96
C ALA A 197 -16.43 11.84 -27.67
N GLY A 198 -15.89 12.83 -26.96
CA GLY A 198 -16.46 13.30 -25.70
C GLY A 198 -15.92 14.65 -25.27
N GLU A 199 -16.20 15.00 -24.01
CA GLU A 199 -15.73 16.24 -23.39
C GLU A 199 -14.97 15.94 -22.11
N VAL A 200 -13.90 16.69 -21.87
CA VAL A 200 -13.18 16.74 -20.59
C VAL A 200 -13.43 18.12 -19.99
N ALA A 201 -14.04 18.15 -18.81
CA ALA A 201 -14.17 19.35 -17.98
C ALA A 201 -13.21 19.25 -16.80
N TRP A 202 -12.65 20.37 -16.36
CA TRP A 202 -11.81 20.42 -15.16
C TRP A 202 -12.15 21.60 -14.28
N THR A 203 -11.96 21.40 -12.95
CA THR A 203 -12.14 22.44 -11.94
C THR A 203 -10.95 22.40 -10.99
N PHE A 204 -10.29 23.55 -10.81
CA PHE A 204 -9.26 23.73 -9.80
C PHE A 204 -9.85 24.24 -8.49
N ARG A 205 -9.46 23.62 -7.36
CA ARG A 205 -9.85 24.03 -6.01
C ARG A 205 -8.63 24.18 -5.11
N ASP A 206 -8.74 25.07 -4.11
CA ASP A 206 -7.79 25.16 -3.00
C ASP A 206 -8.10 24.10 -1.91
N TRP A 207 -7.30 24.11 -0.82
CA TRP A 207 -7.50 23.15 0.27
C TRP A 207 -8.87 23.27 0.93
N ASP A 208 -9.42 24.47 1.08
CA ASP A 208 -10.73 24.68 1.66
C ASP A 208 -11.89 24.31 0.71
N GLY A 209 -11.58 23.84 -0.50
CA GLY A 209 -12.55 23.42 -1.51
C GLY A 209 -13.09 24.55 -2.37
N LYS A 210 -12.58 25.77 -2.19
CA LYS A 210 -13.00 26.93 -2.97
C LYS A 210 -12.50 26.81 -4.41
N GLU A 211 -13.41 27.01 -5.36
CA GLU A 211 -13.06 27.04 -6.76
C GLU A 211 -12.11 28.19 -7.10
N VAL A 212 -11.03 27.87 -7.81
CA VAL A 212 -10.00 28.84 -8.24
C VAL A 212 -10.14 29.12 -9.73
N SER A 213 -10.36 28.08 -10.54
CA SER A 213 -10.61 28.19 -11.98
C SER A 213 -11.24 26.93 -12.53
N GLN A 214 -11.83 27.01 -13.72
CA GLN A 214 -12.42 25.88 -14.42
C GLN A 214 -12.20 26.01 -15.93
N GLY A 215 -12.40 24.89 -16.64
CA GLY A 215 -12.31 24.86 -18.11
C GLY A 215 -12.84 23.56 -18.69
N ARG A 216 -12.85 23.47 -20.01
CA ARG A 216 -13.27 22.27 -20.75
C ARG A 216 -12.62 22.17 -22.11
N SER A 217 -12.54 20.97 -22.66
CA SER A 217 -12.03 20.66 -23.98
C SER A 217 -12.74 19.47 -24.59
N GLN A 218 -12.89 19.47 -25.92
CA GLN A 218 -13.34 18.28 -26.64
C GLN A 218 -12.19 17.29 -26.78
N VAL A 219 -12.49 16.00 -26.77
CA VAL A 219 -11.54 14.92 -26.91
C VAL A 219 -12.10 13.81 -27.81
N THR A 220 -11.23 13.15 -28.54
CA THR A 220 -11.53 11.85 -29.15
C THR A 220 -10.58 10.82 -28.56
N ALA A 221 -11.11 9.95 -27.69
CA ALA A 221 -10.34 8.86 -27.11
C ALA A 221 -10.11 7.78 -28.17
N PRO A 222 -8.85 7.39 -28.45
CA PRO A 222 -8.53 6.40 -29.46
C PRO A 222 -8.98 5.00 -29.04
N ALA A 223 -9.16 4.13 -30.04
CA ALA A 223 -9.52 2.72 -29.83
C ALA A 223 -8.35 1.87 -29.33
N HIS A 224 -8.65 0.62 -28.97
CA HIS A 224 -7.67 -0.44 -28.70
C HIS A 224 -6.66 -0.14 -27.58
N GLY A 225 -7.06 0.65 -26.58
CA GLY A 225 -6.25 0.93 -25.40
C GLY A 225 -5.13 1.93 -25.61
N GLU A 226 -5.12 2.65 -26.74
CA GLU A 226 -4.24 3.81 -26.90
C GLU A 226 -4.65 4.94 -25.97
N MET A 227 -3.67 5.76 -25.54
CA MET A 227 -3.90 6.83 -24.58
C MET A 227 -3.94 8.18 -25.28
N VAL A 228 -4.85 9.05 -24.86
CA VAL A 228 -4.86 10.47 -25.23
C VAL A 228 -4.78 11.32 -23.97
N ALA A 229 -3.96 12.36 -23.99
CA ALA A 229 -3.82 13.33 -22.90
C ALA A 229 -4.53 14.64 -23.25
N VAL A 230 -5.31 15.17 -22.31
CA VAL A 230 -5.98 16.48 -22.41
C VAL A 230 -5.45 17.39 -21.30
N PRO A 231 -4.54 18.34 -21.64
CA PRO A 231 -3.94 19.23 -20.66
C PRO A 231 -4.93 20.27 -20.16
N ALA A 232 -4.87 20.59 -18.85
CA ALA A 232 -5.59 21.70 -18.23
C ALA A 232 -4.63 22.86 -17.92
N LYS A 233 -5.09 24.09 -18.19
CA LYS A 233 -4.31 25.28 -17.82
C LYS A 233 -4.44 25.53 -16.32
N ALA A 234 -3.36 25.28 -15.57
CA ALA A 234 -3.31 25.56 -14.15
C ALA A 234 -3.38 27.06 -13.86
N PRO A 235 -4.10 27.49 -12.82
CA PRO A 235 -4.07 28.87 -12.33
C PRO A 235 -2.72 29.18 -11.67
N ALA A 236 -2.40 30.48 -11.53
CA ALA A 236 -1.27 30.90 -10.70
C ALA A 236 -1.49 30.47 -9.24
N THR A 237 -0.46 29.91 -8.62
CA THR A 237 -0.53 29.43 -7.23
C THR A 237 -0.67 30.54 -6.20
N GLY A 238 -0.02 31.71 -6.44
CA GLY A 238 -0.01 32.84 -5.49
C GLY A 238 0.55 32.41 -4.14
N GLU A 239 -0.18 32.73 -3.06
CA GLU A 239 0.17 32.34 -1.67
C GLU A 239 -0.37 30.96 -1.27
N ARG A 240 -1.06 30.26 -2.16
CA ARG A 240 -1.64 28.93 -1.90
C ARG A 240 -0.53 27.91 -1.72
N LYS A 241 -0.77 26.95 -0.84
CA LYS A 241 0.10 25.78 -0.66
C LYS A 241 -0.47 24.52 -1.28
N PHE A 242 -1.69 24.57 -1.84
CA PHE A 242 -2.37 23.43 -2.41
C PHE A 242 -3.26 23.83 -3.59
N LEU A 243 -3.28 22.97 -4.61
CA LEU A 243 -4.26 22.99 -5.68
C LEU A 243 -4.66 21.55 -6.01
N GLU A 244 -5.96 21.31 -6.14
CA GLU A 244 -6.56 20.10 -6.65
C GLU A 244 -7.21 20.40 -8.00
N ALA A 245 -6.92 19.62 -9.03
CA ALA A 245 -7.66 19.61 -10.29
C ALA A 245 -8.52 18.37 -10.35
N GLU A 246 -9.84 18.55 -10.41
CA GLU A 246 -10.80 17.48 -10.69
C GLU A 246 -11.10 17.47 -12.19
N PHE A 247 -10.92 16.31 -12.85
CA PHE A 247 -11.24 16.10 -14.25
C PHE A 247 -12.46 15.19 -14.36
N ARG A 248 -13.48 15.64 -15.11
CA ARG A 248 -14.68 14.86 -15.46
C ARG A 248 -14.66 14.59 -16.96
N VAL A 249 -14.74 13.32 -17.32
CA VAL A 249 -14.75 12.87 -18.70
C VAL A 249 -16.12 12.31 -19.02
N THR A 250 -16.83 12.91 -19.98
CA THR A 250 -18.15 12.49 -20.45
C THR A 250 -18.01 11.97 -21.87
N LEU A 251 -18.36 10.70 -22.07
CA LEU A 251 -18.47 10.03 -23.37
C LEU A 251 -19.95 9.74 -23.68
N PRO A 252 -20.33 9.48 -24.96
CA PRO A 252 -21.73 9.38 -25.36
C PRO A 252 -22.60 8.41 -24.54
N ASP A 253 -22.02 7.25 -24.19
CA ASP A 253 -22.74 6.18 -23.51
C ASP A 253 -22.12 5.81 -22.15
N GLN A 254 -21.19 6.63 -21.65
CA GLN A 254 -20.42 6.35 -20.43
C GLN A 254 -19.98 7.64 -19.74
N GLU A 255 -20.25 7.74 -18.45
CA GLU A 255 -19.60 8.71 -17.56
C GLU A 255 -18.43 8.02 -16.86
N ILE A 256 -17.21 8.57 -17.03
CA ILE A 256 -16.02 8.06 -16.37
C ILE A 256 -15.91 8.70 -14.99
N ALA A 257 -15.51 7.90 -13.98
CA ALA A 257 -15.27 8.43 -12.65
C ALA A 257 -14.24 9.56 -12.68
N PRO A 258 -14.41 10.60 -11.85
CA PRO A 258 -13.49 11.71 -11.80
C PRO A 258 -12.06 11.28 -11.54
N ALA A 259 -11.12 11.89 -12.26
CA ALA A 259 -9.68 11.77 -12.03
C ALA A 259 -9.16 13.06 -11.38
N TYR A 260 -8.09 12.96 -10.59
CA TYR A 260 -7.58 14.08 -9.82
C TYR A 260 -6.09 14.27 -10.03
N ALA A 261 -5.64 15.51 -10.06
CA ALA A 261 -4.23 15.89 -10.02
C ALA A 261 -4.00 16.93 -8.92
N TYR A 262 -2.82 16.91 -8.34
CA TYR A 262 -2.52 17.74 -7.17
C TYR A 262 -1.21 18.51 -7.35
N TRP A 263 -1.16 19.66 -6.74
CA TRP A 263 0.07 20.40 -6.50
C TRP A 263 0.10 20.83 -5.03
N THR A 264 1.23 20.60 -4.40
CA THR A 264 1.51 21.06 -3.04
C THR A 264 2.80 21.85 -3.01
N ALA A 265 2.80 22.99 -2.32
CA ALA A 265 4.03 23.73 -2.07
C ALA A 265 4.93 22.95 -1.11
N GLU A 266 6.23 23.04 -1.30
CA GLU A 266 7.18 22.51 -0.33
C GLU A 266 7.01 23.23 1.01
N GLN A 267 7.03 22.46 2.10
CA GLN A 267 6.80 22.96 3.45
C GLN A 267 8.02 22.70 4.34
N GLN A 268 7.97 23.25 5.55
CA GLN A 268 9.02 23.03 6.54
C GLN A 268 9.10 21.55 6.93
N ARG A 269 10.27 20.96 6.77
CA ARG A 269 10.59 19.59 7.14
C ARG A 269 11.00 19.50 8.62
N GLN A 270 10.86 18.32 9.20
CA GLN A 270 11.22 18.08 10.59
C GLN A 270 12.73 18.07 10.80
N THR A 271 13.16 18.49 11.98
CA THR A 271 14.54 18.43 12.44
C THR A 271 14.69 17.34 13.51
N ASP A 272 15.91 16.94 13.85
CA ASP A 272 16.20 15.91 14.86
C ASP A 272 15.61 16.27 16.25
N ALA A 273 15.50 17.55 16.58
CA ALA A 273 14.93 18.02 17.85
C ALA A 273 13.46 17.64 18.07
N THR A 274 12.75 17.16 17.03
CA THR A 274 11.33 16.76 17.13
C THR A 274 11.14 15.26 17.39
N MET A 275 12.22 14.46 17.31
CA MET A 275 12.17 13.01 17.40
C MET A 275 12.35 12.52 18.85
N ARG A 276 11.27 12.57 19.65
CA ARG A 276 11.27 12.06 21.03
C ARG A 276 11.20 10.54 21.09
N PRO A 277 11.81 9.88 22.10
CA PRO A 277 11.68 8.44 22.30
C PRO A 277 10.22 7.98 22.42
N GLU A 278 9.37 8.77 23.07
CA GLU A 278 7.96 8.48 23.33
C GLU A 278 7.02 8.90 22.19
N SER A 279 7.57 9.35 21.05
CA SER A 279 6.75 9.76 19.90
C SER A 279 5.89 8.58 19.43
N PRO A 280 4.57 8.77 19.23
CA PRO A 280 3.68 7.72 18.73
C PRO A 280 3.75 7.55 17.21
N PHE A 281 4.48 8.40 16.51
CA PHE A 281 4.42 8.55 15.07
C PHE A 281 5.27 7.49 14.38
N GLY A 282 4.59 6.46 13.86
CA GLY A 282 5.15 5.38 13.06
C GLY A 282 4.70 5.45 11.61
N MET A 283 5.37 4.64 10.77
CA MET A 283 5.10 4.53 9.35
C MET A 283 5.61 3.18 8.82
N GLY A 284 4.87 2.53 7.94
CA GLY A 284 5.33 1.40 7.14
C GLY A 284 6.29 1.87 6.05
N VAL A 285 7.54 2.17 6.40
CA VAL A 285 8.55 2.61 5.43
C VAL A 285 9.11 1.43 4.65
N TYR A 286 9.18 0.27 5.30
CA TYR A 286 9.65 -0.99 4.72
C TYR A 286 10.97 -0.83 3.97
N LEU A 287 12.02 -0.45 4.71
CA LEU A 287 13.37 -0.29 4.15
C LEU A 287 13.87 -1.58 3.49
N ASP A 288 13.36 -2.73 3.91
CA ASP A 288 13.64 -4.04 3.33
C ASP A 288 13.14 -4.21 1.86
N ARG A 289 12.29 -3.31 1.37
CA ARG A 289 11.84 -3.26 -0.03
C ARG A 289 12.82 -2.53 -0.96
N TYR A 290 13.83 -1.86 -0.41
CA TYR A 290 14.82 -1.11 -1.18
C TYR A 290 16.12 -1.91 -1.30
N ALA A 291 16.83 -1.73 -2.41
CA ALA A 291 18.21 -2.19 -2.48
C ALA A 291 19.07 -1.40 -1.47
N ALA A 292 20.06 -2.05 -0.87
CA ALA A 292 21.03 -1.35 -0.02
C ALA A 292 21.73 -0.26 -0.84
N GLY A 293 21.74 0.97 -0.32
CA GLY A 293 22.38 2.11 -0.98
C GLY A 293 21.51 3.37 -1.04
N PRO A 294 21.68 4.21 -2.09
CA PRO A 294 21.10 5.56 -2.14
C PRO A 294 19.56 5.64 -2.02
N GLU A 295 18.85 4.66 -2.53
CA GLU A 295 17.38 4.68 -2.48
C GLU A 295 16.86 4.40 -1.06
N MET A 296 17.46 3.43 -0.35
CA MET A 296 17.16 3.16 1.06
C MET A 296 17.50 4.37 1.95
N GLU A 297 18.65 4.99 1.72
CA GLU A 297 19.05 6.22 2.42
C GLU A 297 18.07 7.37 2.18
N ARG A 298 17.63 7.55 0.93
CA ARG A 298 16.61 8.54 0.56
C ARG A 298 15.29 8.28 1.29
N ALA A 299 14.83 7.02 1.32
CA ALA A 299 13.58 6.65 1.97
C ALA A 299 13.65 6.98 3.49
N ALA A 300 14.71 6.59 4.17
CA ALA A 300 14.90 6.86 5.59
C ALA A 300 15.00 8.38 5.88
N ALA A 301 15.75 9.13 5.07
CA ALA A 301 15.87 10.58 5.23
C ALA A 301 14.52 11.29 5.03
N THR A 302 13.78 10.92 3.99
CA THR A 302 12.45 11.49 3.70
C THR A 302 11.43 11.15 4.80
N ALA A 303 11.50 9.93 5.37
CA ALA A 303 10.67 9.54 6.50
C ALA A 303 11.00 10.37 7.77
N ARG A 304 12.28 10.54 8.09
CA ARG A 304 12.73 11.41 9.17
C ARG A 304 12.21 12.86 9.00
N GLU A 305 12.31 13.41 7.81
CA GLU A 305 11.86 14.76 7.48
C GLU A 305 10.35 14.94 7.66
N ALA A 306 9.56 13.88 7.52
CA ALA A 306 8.14 13.85 7.86
C ALA A 306 7.86 13.68 9.37
N GLY A 307 8.87 13.40 10.19
CA GLY A 307 8.73 13.18 11.62
C GLY A 307 8.42 11.72 12.01
N VAL A 308 8.75 10.77 11.15
CA VAL A 308 8.63 9.34 11.47
C VAL A 308 9.64 8.97 12.55
N LYS A 309 9.15 8.42 13.66
CA LYS A 309 9.96 7.91 14.77
C LYS A 309 10.13 6.41 14.72
N TRP A 310 9.08 5.69 14.34
CA TRP A 310 9.05 4.24 14.34
C TRP A 310 8.79 3.69 12.95
N ILE A 311 9.51 2.64 12.60
CA ILE A 311 9.25 1.88 11.37
C ILE A 311 9.08 0.40 11.71
N ARG A 312 8.20 -0.25 10.95
CA ARG A 312 7.98 -1.69 10.96
C ARG A 312 8.85 -2.32 9.89
N GLU A 313 9.77 -3.21 10.27
CA GLU A 313 10.67 -3.84 9.33
C GLU A 313 10.60 -5.37 9.39
N GLY A 314 10.43 -5.99 8.23
CA GLY A 314 10.40 -7.43 8.10
C GLY A 314 11.81 -8.03 8.07
N PHE A 315 12.15 -8.85 9.06
CA PHE A 315 13.40 -9.62 9.05
C PHE A 315 13.16 -10.99 8.42
N SER A 316 13.39 -11.09 7.11
CA SER A 316 13.16 -12.32 6.35
C SER A 316 14.09 -13.44 6.78
N TRP A 317 13.54 -14.47 7.42
CA TRP A 317 14.29 -15.62 7.87
C TRP A 317 15.07 -16.29 6.74
N GLY A 318 14.39 -16.59 5.63
CA GLY A 318 15.06 -17.25 4.49
C GLY A 318 16.16 -16.44 3.82
N ARG A 319 16.15 -15.09 3.98
CA ARG A 319 17.23 -14.22 3.49
C ARG A 319 18.40 -14.19 4.47
N ILE A 320 18.11 -14.13 5.76
CA ILE A 320 19.14 -14.08 6.82
C ILE A 320 19.79 -15.45 6.97
N GLU A 321 19.01 -16.54 6.95
CA GLU A 321 19.48 -17.91 7.11
C GLU A 321 19.06 -18.76 5.90
N PRO A 322 19.70 -18.58 4.72
CA PRO A 322 19.35 -19.33 3.50
C PRO A 322 19.58 -20.84 3.62
N GLN A 323 20.42 -21.26 4.55
CA GLN A 323 20.68 -22.65 4.91
C GLN A 323 20.83 -22.73 6.43
N ARG A 324 20.35 -23.81 7.03
CA ARG A 324 20.41 -24.03 8.49
C ARG A 324 21.81 -23.76 9.08
N GLY A 325 21.87 -22.82 10.04
CA GLY A 325 23.10 -22.41 10.72
C GLY A 325 24.05 -21.51 9.91
N ARG A 326 23.64 -21.05 8.72
CA ARG A 326 24.40 -20.12 7.90
C ARG A 326 23.68 -18.77 7.81
N PHE A 327 24.17 -17.82 8.57
CA PHE A 327 23.58 -16.49 8.68
C PHE A 327 24.32 -15.49 7.79
N ASP A 328 23.56 -14.66 7.06
CA ASP A 328 24.03 -13.47 6.35
C ASP A 328 23.26 -12.26 6.86
N TRP A 329 23.87 -11.48 7.72
CA TRP A 329 23.31 -10.28 8.33
C TRP A 329 23.55 -9.01 7.50
N SER A 330 24.42 -9.06 6.51
CA SER A 330 25.00 -7.89 5.84
C SER A 330 23.96 -6.88 5.34
N TYR A 331 22.86 -7.37 4.77
CA TYR A 331 21.80 -6.50 4.28
C TYR A 331 21.04 -5.81 5.41
N TYR A 332 20.66 -6.56 6.46
CA TYR A 332 19.92 -6.02 7.58
C TYR A 332 20.78 -5.18 8.51
N ASP A 333 22.08 -5.46 8.61
CA ASP A 333 23.05 -4.59 9.30
C ASP A 333 23.08 -3.20 8.65
N ASN A 334 23.11 -3.14 7.32
CA ASN A 334 23.02 -1.88 6.59
C ASN A 334 21.67 -1.18 6.83
N LEU A 335 20.54 -1.91 6.78
CA LEU A 335 19.20 -1.37 7.02
C LEU A 335 19.11 -0.75 8.42
N VAL A 336 19.52 -1.48 9.46
CA VAL A 336 19.50 -1.00 10.85
C VAL A 336 20.42 0.22 11.03
N ALA A 337 21.60 0.21 10.40
CA ALA A 337 22.51 1.36 10.43
C ALA A 337 21.89 2.60 9.76
N VAL A 338 21.19 2.44 8.62
CA VAL A 338 20.49 3.53 7.94
C VAL A 338 19.36 4.10 8.80
N ALA A 339 18.54 3.26 9.42
CA ALA A 339 17.49 3.70 10.33
C ALA A 339 18.08 4.47 11.54
N LYS A 340 19.10 3.89 12.19
CA LYS A 340 19.80 4.50 13.33
C LYS A 340 20.43 5.86 13.00
N LYS A 341 21.11 5.97 11.86
CA LYS A 341 21.68 7.23 11.34
C LYS A 341 20.63 8.33 11.21
N ASN A 342 19.39 7.97 10.88
CA ASN A 342 18.28 8.89 10.76
C ASN A 342 17.46 9.08 12.06
N GLY A 343 17.89 8.50 13.19
CA GLY A 343 17.19 8.59 14.46
C GLY A 343 15.84 7.85 14.52
N ILE A 344 15.62 6.94 13.58
CA ILE A 344 14.41 6.14 13.45
C ILE A 344 14.58 4.85 14.25
N SER A 345 13.59 4.53 15.08
CA SER A 345 13.52 3.28 15.85
C SER A 345 12.81 2.19 15.03
N ILE A 346 13.29 0.97 15.15
CA ILE A 346 12.72 -0.21 14.49
C ILE A 346 11.94 -1.04 15.51
N TYR A 347 10.75 -1.52 15.12
CA TYR A 347 10.20 -2.75 15.67
C TYR A 347 10.23 -3.82 14.58
N GLY A 348 10.94 -4.92 14.90
CA GLY A 348 11.23 -5.98 13.94
C GLY A 348 10.11 -6.99 13.87
N LEU A 349 9.64 -7.27 12.66
CA LEU A 349 8.68 -8.32 12.38
C LEU A 349 9.44 -9.61 12.04
N ALA A 350 9.36 -10.61 12.93
CA ALA A 350 9.87 -11.94 12.68
C ALA A 350 8.76 -12.83 12.11
N HIS A 351 8.79 -13.09 10.81
CA HIS A 351 7.76 -13.87 10.12
C HIS A 351 8.29 -14.68 8.94
N GLY A 352 7.44 -15.59 8.46
CA GLY A 352 7.75 -16.46 7.34
C GLY A 352 8.55 -17.71 7.76
N TRP A 353 8.56 -18.69 6.89
CA TRP A 353 9.31 -19.92 7.05
C TRP A 353 10.50 -19.92 6.09
N ALA A 354 11.67 -20.34 6.56
CA ALA A 354 12.77 -20.62 5.66
C ALA A 354 12.45 -21.84 4.79
N SER A 355 12.92 -21.85 3.55
CA SER A 355 12.59 -22.90 2.57
C SER A 355 13.11 -24.30 2.94
N TRP A 356 14.09 -24.37 3.85
CA TRP A 356 14.71 -25.60 4.31
C TRP A 356 14.06 -26.21 5.56
N THR A 357 13.14 -25.49 6.24
CA THR A 357 12.41 -26.00 7.41
C THR A 357 11.05 -26.60 7.02
N LYS A 358 10.41 -27.27 7.97
CA LYS A 358 9.07 -27.85 7.80
C LYS A 358 8.01 -26.93 8.40
N PRO A 359 7.29 -26.15 7.60
CA PRO A 359 6.26 -25.25 8.10
C PRO A 359 5.20 -25.95 8.97
N TYR A 360 4.66 -25.23 9.96
CA TYR A 360 3.53 -25.65 10.80
C TYR A 360 3.74 -27.03 11.47
N SER A 361 4.95 -27.31 11.97
CA SER A 361 5.33 -28.50 12.70
C SER A 361 6.16 -28.17 13.94
N GLU A 362 6.30 -29.11 14.87
CA GLU A 362 7.18 -28.95 16.04
C GLU A 362 8.63 -28.67 15.66
N GLU A 363 9.12 -29.34 14.61
CA GLU A 363 10.46 -29.12 14.06
C GLU A 363 10.57 -27.69 13.52
N GLY A 364 9.60 -27.24 12.70
CA GLY A 364 9.58 -25.89 12.16
C GLY A 364 9.51 -24.80 13.23
N ILE A 365 8.72 -25.02 14.28
CA ILE A 365 8.68 -24.10 15.44
C ILE A 365 10.03 -24.06 16.15
N ALA A 366 10.66 -25.21 16.39
CA ALA A 366 11.98 -25.26 17.01
C ALA A 366 13.03 -24.50 16.19
N ASP A 367 13.08 -24.72 14.88
CA ASP A 367 13.94 -24.00 13.95
C ASP A 367 13.68 -22.48 13.97
N TYR A 368 12.41 -22.08 13.97
CA TYR A 368 12.03 -20.67 14.06
C TYR A 368 12.51 -20.02 15.36
N LEU A 369 12.41 -20.72 16.49
CA LEU A 369 12.85 -20.21 17.79
C LEU A 369 14.39 -20.11 17.86
N ASP A 370 15.11 -21.00 17.21
CA ASP A 370 16.58 -20.89 17.09
C ASP A 370 16.97 -19.67 16.24
N PHE A 371 16.32 -19.48 15.10
CA PHE A 371 16.47 -18.24 14.29
C PHE A 371 16.14 -16.99 15.10
N LEU A 372 14.98 -16.95 15.76
CA LEU A 372 14.53 -15.80 16.56
C LEU A 372 15.54 -15.46 17.69
N ARG A 373 16.11 -16.47 18.32
CA ARG A 373 17.15 -16.28 19.36
C ARG A 373 18.38 -15.56 18.78
N GLU A 374 18.88 -16.02 17.65
CA GLU A 374 20.04 -15.42 16.99
C GLU A 374 19.74 -14.02 16.46
N LEU A 375 18.53 -13.81 15.90
CA LEU A 375 18.06 -12.51 15.45
C LEU A 375 18.03 -11.48 16.59
N VAL A 376 17.40 -11.82 17.72
CA VAL A 376 17.33 -10.94 18.91
C VAL A 376 18.72 -10.65 19.47
N ARG A 377 19.58 -11.67 19.58
CA ARG A 377 20.95 -11.49 20.06
C ARG A 377 21.78 -10.59 19.15
N HIS A 378 21.63 -10.73 17.83
CA HIS A 378 22.39 -9.94 16.88
C HIS A 378 22.03 -8.45 16.96
N TYR A 379 20.73 -8.13 17.10
CA TYR A 379 20.24 -6.75 17.10
C TYR A 379 19.89 -6.19 18.49
N HIS A 380 20.26 -6.84 19.59
CA HIS A 380 19.88 -6.43 20.94
C HIS A 380 20.26 -5.00 21.32
N ALA A 381 21.29 -4.42 20.68
CA ALA A 381 21.75 -3.05 20.92
C ALA A 381 20.91 -1.98 20.21
N ASP A 382 20.12 -2.36 19.19
CA ASP A 382 19.46 -1.42 18.29
C ASP A 382 17.95 -1.67 18.12
N VAL A 383 17.50 -2.92 18.30
CA VAL A 383 16.10 -3.32 18.13
C VAL A 383 15.58 -4.00 19.40
N HIS A 384 14.68 -3.32 20.12
CA HIS A 384 14.15 -3.79 21.41
C HIS A 384 12.68 -4.21 21.38
N HIS A 385 12.05 -4.21 20.18
CA HIS A 385 10.64 -4.54 20.01
C HIS A 385 10.54 -5.57 18.88
N TRP A 386 9.95 -6.74 19.18
CA TRP A 386 9.86 -7.86 18.24
C TRP A 386 8.43 -8.33 18.07
N GLU A 387 7.88 -8.14 16.88
CA GLU A 387 6.54 -8.59 16.51
C GLU A 387 6.60 -10.02 15.98
N ILE A 388 5.78 -10.90 16.56
CA ILE A 388 5.78 -12.34 16.25
C ILE A 388 4.69 -12.64 15.24
N TRP A 389 5.09 -12.84 14.00
CA TRP A 389 4.26 -13.10 12.83
C TRP A 389 3.41 -11.93 12.38
N ASN A 390 2.88 -12.01 11.13
CA ASN A 390 1.95 -11.06 10.52
C ASN A 390 0.57 -11.70 10.36
N GLU A 391 -0.48 -11.04 10.84
CA GLU A 391 -1.89 -11.36 10.65
C GLU A 391 -2.23 -12.86 10.76
N PRO A 392 -1.88 -13.52 11.88
CA PRO A 392 -2.06 -14.96 12.03
C PRO A 392 -3.53 -15.37 12.13
N ASN A 393 -4.46 -14.43 12.27
CA ASN A 393 -5.89 -14.68 12.26
C ASN A 393 -6.46 -14.94 10.85
N ILE A 394 -5.75 -14.56 9.80
CA ILE A 394 -6.14 -14.81 8.40
C ILE A 394 -5.17 -15.79 7.71
N PHE A 395 -5.06 -15.73 6.39
CA PHE A 395 -4.33 -16.70 5.56
C PHE A 395 -2.80 -16.62 5.67
N PHE A 396 -2.25 -15.57 6.25
CA PHE A 396 -0.80 -15.50 6.51
C PHE A 396 -0.31 -16.57 7.49
N TRP A 397 -1.23 -17.18 8.24
CA TRP A 397 -0.99 -18.37 9.05
C TRP A 397 -1.91 -19.51 8.60
N GLN A 398 -1.35 -20.50 7.91
CA GLN A 398 -2.10 -21.62 7.36
C GLN A 398 -2.21 -22.82 8.32
N GLY A 399 -1.48 -22.81 9.43
CA GLY A 399 -1.59 -23.82 10.48
C GLY A 399 -2.77 -23.61 11.43
N PRO A 400 -3.02 -24.55 12.37
CA PRO A 400 -3.98 -24.37 13.44
C PRO A 400 -3.70 -23.09 14.24
N LYS A 401 -4.75 -22.36 14.63
CA LYS A 401 -4.58 -21.10 15.37
C LYS A 401 -4.02 -21.32 16.80
N GLU A 402 -4.26 -22.50 17.35
CA GLU A 402 -3.68 -22.95 18.62
C GLU A 402 -2.15 -23.11 18.52
N MET A 403 -1.66 -23.53 17.35
CA MET A 403 -0.22 -23.61 17.08
C MET A 403 0.43 -22.22 17.02
N TYR A 404 -0.28 -21.19 16.53
CA TYR A 404 0.20 -19.81 16.63
C TYR A 404 0.31 -19.34 18.10
N ALA A 405 -0.68 -19.66 18.93
CA ALA A 405 -0.61 -19.32 20.35
C ALA A 405 0.60 -19.99 21.05
N GLU A 406 0.92 -21.24 20.67
CA GLU A 406 2.11 -21.95 21.14
C GLU A 406 3.41 -21.31 20.61
N LEU A 407 3.44 -20.92 19.33
CA LEU A 407 4.55 -20.18 18.75
C LEU A 407 4.79 -18.88 19.53
N LEU A 408 3.75 -18.07 19.75
CA LEU A 408 3.86 -16.82 20.51
C LEU A 408 4.37 -17.05 21.94
N ARG A 409 3.83 -18.08 22.62
CA ARG A 409 4.25 -18.44 23.97
C ARG A 409 5.73 -18.79 24.05
N ARG A 410 6.22 -19.62 23.14
CA ARG A 410 7.64 -20.03 23.09
C ARG A 410 8.54 -18.89 22.62
N SER A 411 8.08 -18.09 21.66
CA SER A 411 8.79 -16.89 21.19
C SER A 411 8.98 -15.88 22.32
N TYR A 412 7.97 -15.65 23.15
CA TYR A 412 8.11 -14.78 24.32
C TYR A 412 9.26 -15.23 25.22
N ALA A 413 9.29 -16.50 25.59
CA ALA A 413 10.35 -17.04 26.42
C ALA A 413 11.74 -16.94 25.74
N THR A 414 11.78 -17.19 24.44
CA THR A 414 13.04 -17.12 23.64
C THR A 414 13.56 -15.68 23.58
N VAL A 415 12.70 -14.70 23.28
CA VAL A 415 13.09 -13.28 23.24
C VAL A 415 13.58 -12.81 24.60
N LYS A 416 12.83 -13.11 25.69
CA LYS A 416 13.22 -12.72 27.06
C LYS A 416 14.51 -13.37 27.54
N ALA A 417 14.82 -14.58 27.07
CA ALA A 417 16.08 -15.23 27.37
C ALA A 417 17.27 -14.65 26.57
N ALA A 418 17.01 -14.14 25.36
CA ALA A 418 18.04 -13.53 24.51
C ALA A 418 18.30 -12.07 24.91
N ASP A 419 17.24 -11.31 25.19
CA ASP A 419 17.25 -9.91 25.67
C ASP A 419 16.11 -9.69 26.66
N PRO A 420 16.37 -9.65 27.99
CA PRO A 420 15.34 -9.47 29.03
C PRO A 420 14.56 -8.14 28.91
N GLU A 421 15.18 -7.09 28.35
CA GLU A 421 14.55 -5.77 28.19
C GLU A 421 13.68 -5.67 26.94
N ALA A 422 13.87 -6.56 25.96
CA ALA A 422 13.11 -6.56 24.72
C ALA A 422 11.60 -6.77 24.98
N LYS A 423 10.78 -6.11 24.19
CA LYS A 423 9.32 -6.20 24.21
C LYS A 423 8.83 -7.14 23.12
N VAL A 424 7.94 -8.04 23.49
CA VAL A 424 7.29 -8.96 22.56
C VAL A 424 5.94 -8.38 22.16
N LEU A 425 5.80 -8.11 20.88
CA LEU A 425 4.57 -7.67 20.24
C LEU A 425 3.83 -8.89 19.70
N GLY A 426 2.56 -9.00 20.01
CA GLY A 426 1.81 -10.21 19.68
C GLY A 426 0.50 -9.94 18.98
N MET A 427 0.09 -10.95 18.23
CA MET A 427 -1.16 -11.16 17.52
C MET A 427 -1.27 -10.42 16.18
N SER A 428 -0.81 -9.19 16.02
CA SER A 428 -0.77 -8.48 14.72
C SER A 428 -2.00 -8.77 13.84
N THR A 429 -3.22 -8.63 14.42
CA THR A 429 -4.44 -9.12 13.76
C THR A 429 -4.87 -8.24 12.60
N SER A 430 -5.25 -8.85 11.49
CA SER A 430 -6.03 -8.21 10.44
C SER A 430 -7.39 -7.82 11.00
N GLY A 431 -7.70 -6.52 11.00
CA GLY A 431 -8.84 -5.98 11.73
C GLY A 431 -8.67 -6.03 13.25
N ILE A 432 -9.74 -5.71 13.97
CA ILE A 432 -9.86 -5.90 15.42
C ILE A 432 -10.59 -7.23 15.65
N ASP A 433 -9.85 -8.33 15.65
CA ASP A 433 -10.42 -9.68 15.88
C ASP A 433 -10.47 -10.02 17.36
N TYR A 434 -11.52 -9.54 18.04
CA TYR A 434 -11.75 -9.79 19.46
C TYR A 434 -11.74 -11.28 19.83
N ASN A 435 -12.27 -12.15 18.95
CA ASN A 435 -12.35 -13.58 19.20
C ASN A 435 -10.97 -14.23 19.14
N PHE A 436 -10.15 -13.88 18.14
CA PHE A 436 -8.80 -14.38 18.02
C PHE A 436 -7.94 -13.93 19.21
N ILE A 437 -8.01 -12.64 19.57
CA ILE A 437 -7.29 -12.06 20.71
C ILE A 437 -7.67 -12.79 22.00
N ALA A 438 -8.96 -12.89 22.30
CA ALA A 438 -9.44 -13.54 23.51
C ALA A 438 -9.05 -15.03 23.59
N LYS A 439 -9.16 -15.77 22.49
CA LYS A 439 -8.76 -17.19 22.42
C LYS A 439 -7.26 -17.38 22.62
N THR A 440 -6.44 -16.56 21.97
CA THR A 440 -4.98 -16.61 22.09
C THR A 440 -4.54 -16.33 23.54
N MET A 441 -5.16 -15.34 24.19
CA MET A 441 -4.93 -15.05 25.61
C MET A 441 -5.39 -16.21 26.52
N ALA A 442 -6.54 -16.83 26.24
CA ALA A 442 -7.06 -17.96 27.00
C ALA A 442 -6.16 -19.21 26.90
N LEU A 443 -5.42 -19.37 25.81
CA LEU A 443 -4.40 -20.40 25.63
C LEU A 443 -3.08 -20.09 26.36
N GLY A 444 -3.03 -18.96 27.09
CA GLY A 444 -1.88 -18.60 27.92
C GLY A 444 -0.68 -18.07 27.16
N ALA A 445 -0.86 -17.56 25.94
CA ALA A 445 0.21 -16.94 25.18
C ALA A 445 0.54 -15.53 25.74
N PRO A 446 1.74 -15.30 26.29
CA PRO A 446 2.13 -14.00 26.83
C PRO A 446 2.60 -13.05 25.72
N PHE A 447 2.42 -11.76 25.95
CA PHE A 447 2.93 -10.64 25.14
C PHE A 447 3.09 -9.41 26.02
N ASP A 448 3.96 -8.49 25.65
CA ASP A 448 4.10 -7.20 26.33
C ASP A 448 3.16 -6.15 25.72
N ILE A 449 2.96 -6.19 24.41
CA ILE A 449 2.19 -5.23 23.62
C ILE A 449 1.29 -6.00 22.66
N LEU A 450 -0.01 -5.65 22.65
CA LEU A 450 -0.92 -6.14 21.60
C LEU A 450 -0.70 -5.33 20.34
N THR A 451 -0.64 -5.99 19.17
CA THR A 451 -0.63 -5.32 17.86
C THR A 451 -1.87 -5.67 17.06
N ILE A 452 -2.43 -4.67 16.36
CA ILE A 452 -3.62 -4.79 15.53
C ILE A 452 -3.48 -3.95 14.26
N HIS A 453 -4.17 -4.37 13.18
CA HIS A 453 -4.26 -3.66 11.90
C HIS A 453 -5.72 -3.28 11.65
N PRO A 454 -6.25 -2.17 12.21
CA PRO A 454 -7.67 -1.84 12.20
C PRO A 454 -8.14 -1.26 10.87
N TYR A 455 -7.77 -1.88 9.74
CA TYR A 455 -8.27 -1.50 8.42
C TYR A 455 -9.79 -1.47 8.38
N ARG A 456 -10.34 -0.50 7.67
CA ARG A 456 -11.79 -0.30 7.52
C ARG A 456 -12.13 0.43 6.24
N LYS A 457 -13.33 0.17 5.72
CA LYS A 457 -13.81 0.76 4.48
C LYS A 457 -13.93 2.28 4.57
N THR A 458 -14.50 2.76 5.66
CA THR A 458 -14.72 4.19 5.95
C THR A 458 -14.33 4.49 7.39
N LEU A 459 -13.94 5.72 7.68
CA LEU A 459 -13.64 6.17 9.04
C LEU A 459 -14.89 6.73 9.72
N ASP A 460 -15.38 6.02 10.73
CA ASP A 460 -16.24 6.58 11.77
C ASP A 460 -15.38 6.84 13.00
N ASP A 461 -15.14 8.12 13.29
CA ASP A 461 -14.24 8.58 14.35
C ASP A 461 -14.66 8.07 15.73
N ARG A 462 -15.97 8.11 16.03
CA ARG A 462 -16.50 7.68 17.33
C ARG A 462 -16.39 6.16 17.51
N VAL A 463 -16.69 5.41 16.45
CA VAL A 463 -16.58 3.95 16.46
C VAL A 463 -15.14 3.54 16.68
N LEU A 464 -14.19 4.11 15.93
CA LEU A 464 -12.76 3.79 16.10
C LEU A 464 -12.26 4.06 17.52
N ILE A 465 -12.55 5.24 18.07
CA ILE A 465 -12.16 5.59 19.45
C ILE A 465 -12.73 4.58 20.47
N ASN A 466 -14.01 4.20 20.31
CA ASN A 466 -14.65 3.27 21.23
C ASN A 466 -14.11 1.84 21.10
N GLU A 467 -13.89 1.34 19.87
CA GLU A 467 -13.33 0.02 19.62
C GLU A 467 -11.93 -0.14 20.24
N LEU A 468 -11.08 0.88 20.11
CA LEU A 468 -9.74 0.86 20.71
C LEU A 468 -9.80 0.85 22.25
N LYS A 469 -10.76 1.55 22.88
CA LYS A 469 -11.00 1.45 24.32
C LYS A 469 -11.43 0.05 24.75
N ILE A 470 -12.36 -0.57 23.98
CA ILE A 470 -12.78 -1.95 24.22
C ILE A 470 -11.60 -2.92 24.14
N VAL A 471 -10.71 -2.73 23.15
CA VAL A 471 -9.51 -3.56 23.02
C VAL A 471 -8.56 -3.34 24.20
N SER A 472 -8.34 -2.10 24.63
CA SER A 472 -7.53 -1.80 25.82
C SER A 472 -8.06 -2.48 27.08
N ASP A 473 -9.38 -2.47 27.28
CA ASP A 473 -10.04 -3.17 28.38
C ASP A 473 -9.86 -4.70 28.27
N LEU A 474 -10.02 -5.25 27.05
CA LEU A 474 -9.84 -6.69 26.79
C LEU A 474 -8.43 -7.17 27.19
N VAL A 475 -7.41 -6.40 26.89
CA VAL A 475 -6.01 -6.73 27.22
C VAL A 475 -5.58 -6.24 28.61
N LYS A 476 -6.54 -5.79 29.42
CA LYS A 476 -6.34 -5.35 30.82
C LYS A 476 -5.30 -4.23 30.94
N GLY A 477 -5.41 -3.22 30.07
CA GLY A 477 -4.55 -2.04 30.08
C GLY A 477 -3.12 -2.27 29.62
N ARG A 478 -2.80 -3.40 28.98
CA ARG A 478 -1.52 -3.52 28.25
C ARG A 478 -1.51 -2.55 27.08
N PRO A 479 -0.32 -2.05 26.67
CA PRO A 479 -0.22 -1.20 25.48
C PRO A 479 -0.80 -1.88 24.23
N VAL A 480 -1.50 -1.10 23.42
CA VAL A 480 -2.01 -1.51 22.11
C VAL A 480 -1.33 -0.66 21.06
N TRP A 481 -0.58 -1.28 20.14
CA TRP A 481 0.03 -0.61 19.02
C TRP A 481 -0.75 -0.87 17.75
N ILE A 482 -0.90 0.17 16.93
CA ILE A 482 -1.45 0.06 15.59
C ILE A 482 -0.25 -0.07 14.66
N THR A 483 0.14 -1.31 14.34
CA THR A 483 1.35 -1.58 13.57
C THR A 483 1.14 -1.49 12.06
N GLU A 484 -0.14 -1.41 11.65
CA GLU A 484 -0.51 -1.22 10.25
C GLU A 484 -1.95 -0.72 10.12
N PHE A 485 -2.19 0.31 9.33
CA PHE A 485 -3.51 0.75 8.88
C PHE A 485 -3.34 1.78 7.76
N GLY A 486 -4.36 2.01 6.96
CA GLY A 486 -4.31 3.00 5.91
C GLY A 486 -5.54 3.03 5.01
N TRP A 487 -5.55 3.97 4.10
CA TRP A 487 -6.50 4.07 2.99
C TRP A 487 -5.75 4.34 1.70
N THR A 488 -6.20 3.69 0.65
CA THR A 488 -5.66 3.85 -0.70
C THR A 488 -6.38 4.97 -1.44
N THR A 489 -5.68 5.65 -2.35
CA THR A 489 -6.30 6.59 -3.30
C THR A 489 -6.95 5.80 -4.43
N LEU A 490 -8.11 5.24 -4.13
CA LEU A 490 -8.79 4.26 -4.97
C LEU A 490 -9.77 4.94 -5.92
N VAL A 491 -9.60 4.72 -7.22
CA VAL A 491 -10.61 5.11 -8.20
C VAL A 491 -11.79 4.13 -8.20
N PRO A 492 -13.02 4.55 -8.52
CA PRO A 492 -14.20 3.69 -8.47
C PRO A 492 -14.15 2.43 -9.35
N HIS A 493 -13.32 2.43 -10.39
CA HIS A 493 -13.11 1.28 -11.28
C HIS A 493 -12.03 0.30 -10.81
N SER A 494 -11.38 0.61 -9.70
CA SER A 494 -10.40 -0.29 -9.12
C SER A 494 -11.05 -1.56 -8.58
N THR A 495 -10.25 -2.58 -8.38
CA THR A 495 -10.63 -3.77 -7.62
C THR A 495 -10.62 -3.47 -6.12
N ARG A 496 -11.29 -4.27 -5.31
CA ARG A 496 -11.31 -4.14 -3.84
C ARG A 496 -12.07 -2.91 -3.32
N THR A 497 -12.98 -2.33 -4.11
CA THR A 497 -13.91 -1.27 -3.65
C THR A 497 -14.88 -1.75 -2.55
N GLN A 498 -15.01 -3.08 -2.38
CA GLN A 498 -15.73 -3.66 -1.24
C GLN A 498 -15.01 -3.46 0.09
N ASP A 499 -13.67 -3.42 0.09
CA ASP A 499 -12.85 -3.31 1.30
C ASP A 499 -12.49 -1.86 1.62
N PHE A 500 -12.31 -1.03 0.59
CA PHE A 500 -11.97 0.38 0.71
C PHE A 500 -12.97 1.23 -0.08
N ALA A 501 -13.41 2.33 0.50
CA ALA A 501 -14.18 3.32 -0.24
C ALA A 501 -13.27 4.06 -1.22
N PRO A 502 -13.74 4.40 -2.43
CA PRO A 502 -13.01 5.28 -3.32
C PRO A 502 -12.61 6.58 -2.62
N SER A 503 -11.36 6.96 -2.76
CA SER A 503 -10.84 8.19 -2.18
C SER A 503 -9.78 8.81 -3.10
N ASN A 504 -9.70 10.14 -3.10
CA ASN A 504 -8.64 10.86 -3.76
C ASN A 504 -7.50 11.20 -2.76
N GLU A 505 -6.40 11.75 -3.24
CA GLU A 505 -5.23 12.03 -2.40
C GLU A 505 -5.50 13.07 -1.30
N ARG A 506 -6.40 14.03 -1.55
CA ARG A 506 -6.85 14.98 -0.52
C ARG A 506 -7.61 14.25 0.58
N GLN A 507 -8.54 13.38 0.21
CA GLN A 507 -9.30 12.58 1.18
C GLN A 507 -8.38 11.61 1.95
N GLN A 508 -7.36 11.04 1.30
CA GLN A 508 -6.32 10.24 1.97
C GLN A 508 -5.62 11.06 3.06
N ALA A 509 -5.24 12.30 2.76
CA ALA A 509 -4.60 13.20 3.72
C ALA A 509 -5.50 13.52 4.93
N GLU A 510 -6.79 13.73 4.68
CA GLU A 510 -7.80 13.98 5.70
C GLU A 510 -8.03 12.75 6.58
N LEU A 511 -8.19 11.58 5.97
CA LEU A 511 -8.33 10.29 6.66
C LEU A 511 -7.11 9.98 7.52
N LEU A 512 -5.91 10.18 6.99
CA LEU A 512 -4.66 10.01 7.74
C LEU A 512 -4.65 10.86 9.01
N ALA A 513 -4.81 12.17 8.89
CA ALA A 513 -4.75 13.08 10.01
C ALA A 513 -5.82 12.77 11.07
N ARG A 514 -7.07 12.51 10.64
CA ARG A 514 -8.18 12.15 11.55
C ARG A 514 -7.96 10.82 12.26
N ALA A 515 -7.52 9.80 11.54
CA ALA A 515 -7.30 8.48 12.13
C ALA A 515 -6.21 8.53 13.21
N TYR A 516 -5.09 9.22 12.98
CA TYR A 516 -4.09 9.45 14.02
C TYR A 516 -4.69 10.16 15.24
N LEU A 517 -5.47 11.21 15.04
CA LEU A 517 -6.12 11.94 16.14
C LEU A 517 -7.10 11.06 16.92
N CYS A 518 -7.88 10.22 16.25
CA CYS A 518 -8.79 9.26 16.88
C CYS A 518 -8.02 8.22 17.71
N MET A 519 -6.94 7.66 17.15
CA MET A 519 -6.11 6.67 17.83
C MET A 519 -5.39 7.26 19.04
N MET A 520 -4.85 8.47 18.91
CA MET A 520 -4.25 9.21 20.03
C MET A 520 -5.28 9.60 21.09
N ALA A 521 -6.55 9.84 20.71
CA ALA A 521 -7.64 10.13 21.66
C ALA A 521 -8.14 8.89 22.41
N ALA A 522 -7.88 7.70 21.89
CA ALA A 522 -8.26 6.43 22.52
C ALA A 522 -7.22 5.92 23.53
N ASP A 523 -5.95 6.15 23.26
CA ASP A 523 -4.81 5.74 24.08
C ASP A 523 -3.83 6.90 24.26
N SER A 524 -3.32 7.10 25.48
CA SER A 524 -2.38 8.18 25.78
C SER A 524 -0.96 7.93 25.26
N HIS A 525 -0.60 6.67 24.98
CA HIS A 525 0.74 6.26 24.52
C HIS A 525 0.69 5.26 23.35
N PRO A 526 -0.04 5.56 22.29
CA PRO A 526 -0.11 4.66 21.14
C PRO A 526 1.19 4.69 20.35
N ASN A 527 1.51 3.58 19.67
CA ASN A 527 2.34 3.60 18.48
C ASN A 527 1.42 3.36 17.29
N ILE A 528 1.51 4.23 16.30
CA ILE A 528 0.58 4.26 15.17
C ILE A 528 1.40 4.30 13.90
N SER A 529 1.30 3.26 13.07
CA SER A 529 2.04 3.15 11.82
C SER A 529 1.08 3.05 10.64
N TRP A 530 1.12 4.09 9.78
CA TRP A 530 0.38 4.11 8.53
C TRP A 530 1.01 3.16 7.50
N TYR A 531 0.20 2.39 6.77
CA TYR A 531 0.53 1.66 5.57
C TYR A 531 0.00 2.41 4.34
N ASP A 532 0.85 2.94 3.38
CA ASP A 532 2.26 2.76 3.50
C ASP A 532 3.00 4.10 3.19
N PHE A 533 4.32 4.08 3.16
CA PHE A 533 5.12 5.30 2.97
C PHE A 533 5.19 5.74 1.52
N ARG A 534 5.43 4.81 0.60
CA ARG A 534 5.58 5.07 -0.83
C ARG A 534 4.73 4.10 -1.64
N ASN A 535 4.07 4.58 -2.67
CA ASN A 535 3.30 3.73 -3.59
C ASN A 535 4.12 2.50 -4.01
N ASP A 536 3.51 1.32 -3.92
CA ASP A 536 4.16 0.05 -4.29
C ASP A 536 4.33 -0.13 -5.80
N GLY A 537 3.52 0.56 -6.59
CA GLY A 537 3.57 0.52 -8.05
C GLY A 537 3.03 1.80 -8.68
N GLU A 538 2.85 1.79 -9.99
CA GLU A 538 2.42 2.95 -10.79
C GLU A 538 1.00 2.81 -11.32
N ASP A 539 0.34 1.67 -11.15
CA ASP A 539 -0.99 1.46 -11.70
C ASP A 539 -2.09 1.90 -10.72
N PRO A 540 -2.86 2.95 -11.05
CA PRO A 540 -3.88 3.52 -10.16
C PRO A 540 -5.12 2.62 -10.00
N LEU A 541 -5.24 1.54 -10.78
CA LEU A 541 -6.35 0.59 -10.68
C LEU A 541 -6.06 -0.53 -9.67
N TYR A 542 -4.84 -0.63 -9.16
CA TYR A 542 -4.50 -1.62 -8.16
C TYR A 542 -4.35 -0.97 -6.78
N PHE A 543 -5.25 -1.32 -5.86
CA PHE A 543 -5.42 -0.60 -4.60
C PHE A 543 -4.15 -0.48 -3.75
N GLU A 544 -3.28 -1.49 -3.72
CA GLU A 544 -2.05 -1.42 -2.91
C GLU A 544 -0.99 -0.50 -3.51
N ASN A 545 -1.01 -0.31 -4.84
CA ASN A 545 -0.08 0.62 -5.47
C ASN A 545 -0.26 2.06 -4.98
N GLU A 546 -1.45 2.40 -4.49
CA GLU A 546 -1.83 3.76 -4.16
C GLU A 546 -1.98 4.03 -2.65
N MET A 547 -1.52 3.09 -1.79
CA MET A 547 -1.56 3.23 -0.33
C MET A 547 -0.56 4.27 0.21
N GLY A 548 0.53 4.52 -0.52
CA GLY A 548 1.61 5.42 -0.12
C GLY A 548 1.18 6.86 0.13
N ILE A 549 1.90 7.54 1.04
CA ILE A 549 1.84 9.00 1.21
C ILE A 549 2.80 9.73 0.27
N LEU A 550 3.66 8.99 -0.41
CA LEU A 550 4.50 9.42 -1.53
C LEU A 550 4.14 8.65 -2.78
N HIS A 551 4.28 9.28 -3.94
CA HIS A 551 4.27 8.58 -5.22
C HIS A 551 5.52 7.70 -5.39
N ARG A 552 5.52 6.85 -6.41
CA ARG A 552 6.63 5.92 -6.67
C ARG A 552 7.99 6.61 -6.87
N ASP A 553 8.01 7.82 -7.39
CA ASP A 553 9.20 8.64 -7.63
C ASP A 553 9.67 9.44 -6.41
N PHE A 554 9.03 9.23 -5.24
CA PHE A 554 9.18 9.99 -3.99
C PHE A 554 8.61 11.42 -4.03
N SER A 555 7.85 11.81 -5.03
CA SER A 555 7.12 13.07 -4.96
C SER A 555 6.02 12.99 -3.90
N PRO A 556 5.83 14.04 -3.07
CA PRO A 556 4.91 13.98 -1.95
C PRO A 556 3.44 14.13 -2.40
N LYS A 557 2.58 13.22 -1.93
CA LYS A 557 1.13 13.42 -1.95
C LYS A 557 0.72 14.41 -0.84
N PRO A 558 -0.49 14.99 -0.88
CA PRO A 558 -1.01 15.81 0.24
C PRO A 558 -0.92 15.11 1.60
N ALA A 559 -1.06 13.77 1.64
CA ALA A 559 -0.94 12.96 2.85
C ALA A 559 0.44 13.05 3.52
N TYR A 560 1.52 13.18 2.75
CA TYR A 560 2.87 13.42 3.31
C TYR A 560 2.93 14.71 4.11
N TRP A 561 2.37 15.80 3.58
CA TRP A 561 2.34 17.09 4.25
C TRP A 561 1.37 17.11 5.44
N ALA A 562 0.27 16.35 5.34
CA ALA A 562 -0.63 16.16 6.48
C ALA A 562 0.06 15.42 7.64
N TYR A 563 0.82 14.36 7.34
CA TYR A 563 1.61 13.66 8.34
C TYR A 563 2.72 14.54 8.93
N ALA A 564 3.49 15.23 8.09
CA ALA A 564 4.54 16.14 8.55
C ALA A 564 3.98 17.31 9.40
N THR A 565 2.78 17.80 9.09
CA THR A 565 2.09 18.82 9.90
C THR A 565 1.67 18.24 11.25
N LEU A 566 1.03 17.08 11.24
CA LEU A 566 0.59 16.36 12.44
C LEU A 566 1.76 16.14 13.41
N THR A 567 2.86 15.55 12.93
CA THR A 567 4.05 15.24 13.74
C THR A 567 4.70 16.50 14.31
N ARG A 568 4.79 17.60 13.52
CA ARG A 568 5.33 18.87 13.95
C ARG A 568 4.47 19.56 15.01
N VAL A 569 3.15 19.58 14.77
CA VAL A 569 2.21 20.30 15.66
C VAL A 569 2.04 19.56 16.98
N LEU A 570 2.02 18.23 16.96
CA LEU A 570 1.82 17.37 18.13
C LEU A 570 3.12 16.80 18.70
N LYS A 571 4.29 17.37 18.34
CA LYS A 571 5.59 16.89 18.85
C LYS A 571 5.68 16.81 20.38
N ASP A 572 5.01 17.74 21.07
CA ASP A 572 4.96 17.87 22.52
C ASP A 572 3.58 17.44 23.07
N HIS A 573 2.96 16.46 22.42
CA HIS A 573 1.66 15.93 22.84
C HIS A 573 1.72 15.39 24.28
N GLY A 574 0.57 15.42 24.95
CA GLY A 574 0.31 14.77 26.23
C GLY A 574 -0.90 13.87 26.08
N PRO A 575 -1.39 13.29 27.19
CA PRO A 575 -2.64 12.55 27.22
C PRO A 575 -3.77 13.37 26.60
N ALA A 576 -4.67 12.69 25.87
CA ALA A 576 -5.78 13.34 25.19
C ALA A 576 -6.85 13.78 26.22
N GLU A 577 -7.19 15.06 26.23
CA GLU A 577 -8.28 15.61 27.02
C GLU A 577 -9.42 16.02 26.08
N LYS A 578 -10.59 15.37 26.22
CA LYS A 578 -11.77 15.77 25.44
C LYS A 578 -12.25 17.16 25.87
N MET A 579 -12.57 17.99 24.89
CA MET A 579 -13.08 19.34 25.10
C MET A 579 -14.50 19.51 24.56
N ASP A 580 -15.23 20.49 25.09
CA ASP A 580 -16.48 20.96 24.53
C ASP A 580 -16.19 21.93 23.37
N ALA A 581 -16.77 21.68 22.22
CA ALA A 581 -16.67 22.52 21.02
C ALA A 581 -17.97 23.26 20.69
N GLY A 582 -18.97 23.18 21.57
CA GLY A 582 -20.31 23.78 21.38
C GLY A 582 -21.25 22.94 20.48
N ASP A 583 -20.72 21.97 19.76
CA ASP A 583 -21.50 21.01 18.95
C ASP A 583 -21.03 19.57 19.28
N PRO A 584 -21.93 18.67 19.73
CA PRO A 584 -21.57 17.30 20.11
C PRO A 584 -21.10 16.42 18.94
N ALA A 585 -21.32 16.84 17.70
CA ALA A 585 -20.84 16.17 16.49
C ALA A 585 -19.43 16.62 16.08
N VAL A 586 -18.90 17.65 16.75
CA VAL A 586 -17.51 18.09 16.58
C VAL A 586 -16.63 17.37 17.59
N PHE A 587 -15.52 16.84 17.11
CA PHE A 587 -14.45 16.29 17.94
C PHE A 587 -13.48 17.41 18.29
N ALA A 588 -13.22 17.58 19.57
CA ALA A 588 -12.21 18.50 20.08
C ALA A 588 -11.42 17.80 21.19
N TYR A 589 -10.12 17.74 21.00
CA TYR A 589 -9.21 17.13 21.98
C TYR A 589 -7.97 18.01 22.17
N ARG A 590 -7.58 18.16 23.43
CA ARG A 590 -6.31 18.79 23.79
C ARG A 590 -5.24 17.71 23.93
N PHE A 591 -4.12 17.89 23.24
CA PHE A 591 -2.91 17.08 23.31
C PHE A 591 -1.77 17.97 23.84
N GLY A 592 -1.52 17.94 25.15
CA GLY A 592 -0.61 18.91 25.79
C GLY A 592 -1.11 20.34 25.64
N ARG A 593 -0.38 21.17 24.89
CA ARG A 593 -0.75 22.58 24.64
C ARG A 593 -1.63 22.78 23.39
N VAL A 594 -1.64 21.84 22.47
CA VAL A 594 -2.34 21.93 21.18
C VAL A 594 -3.75 21.37 21.29
N ILE A 595 -4.71 22.02 20.66
CA ILE A 595 -6.08 21.53 20.54
C ILE A 595 -6.30 21.15 19.06
N ALA A 596 -6.68 19.90 18.82
CA ALA A 596 -7.14 19.45 17.51
C ALA A 596 -8.67 19.42 17.47
N VAL A 597 -9.24 19.92 16.37
CA VAL A 597 -10.70 20.05 16.19
C VAL A 597 -11.06 19.55 14.80
N TRP A 598 -12.09 18.69 14.70
CA TRP A 598 -12.55 18.19 13.41
C TRP A 598 -14.01 17.75 13.43
N SER A 599 -14.60 17.67 12.24
CA SER A 599 -15.89 17.05 11.97
C SER A 599 -15.69 15.88 11.01
N GLY A 600 -16.40 14.78 11.25
CA GLY A 600 -16.28 13.57 10.41
C GLY A 600 -17.05 13.62 9.11
N ASP A 601 -18.25 14.13 9.13
CA ASP A 601 -19.28 13.86 8.13
C ASP A 601 -19.86 15.10 7.42
N GLN A 602 -19.85 16.24 8.08
CA GLN A 602 -20.48 17.48 7.58
C GLN A 602 -19.65 18.71 7.95
N ASP A 603 -19.80 19.78 7.17
CA ASP A 603 -19.28 21.10 7.52
C ASP A 603 -19.95 21.58 8.80
N ARG A 604 -19.14 22.06 9.74
CA ARG A 604 -19.61 22.49 11.05
C ARG A 604 -18.85 23.73 11.54
N VAL A 605 -19.35 24.30 12.60
CA VAL A 605 -18.68 25.40 13.28
C VAL A 605 -18.32 24.95 14.70
N ALA A 606 -17.05 25.06 15.04
CA ALA A 606 -16.57 24.86 16.40
C ALA A 606 -16.33 26.20 17.09
N THR A 607 -16.61 26.29 18.40
CA THR A 607 -16.26 27.42 19.24
C THR A 607 -15.34 26.93 20.37
N ILE A 608 -14.06 27.32 20.32
CA ILE A 608 -13.06 26.86 21.25
C ILE A 608 -12.56 28.00 22.11
N PRO A 609 -12.66 27.92 23.45
CA PRO A 609 -12.16 28.96 24.37
C PRO A 609 -10.64 29.14 24.28
N LEU A 610 -10.19 30.32 23.91
CA LEU A 610 -8.76 30.72 23.92
C LEU A 610 -8.30 31.33 25.25
N ARG A 611 -9.25 31.70 26.11
CA ARG A 611 -8.97 32.36 27.41
C ARG A 611 -8.09 33.61 27.29
N GLY A 612 -8.30 34.39 26.23
CA GLY A 612 -7.54 35.61 25.94
C GLY A 612 -6.12 35.42 25.39
N ARG A 613 -5.73 34.18 25.07
CA ARG A 613 -4.43 33.86 24.46
C ARG A 613 -4.45 34.12 22.96
N LYS A 614 -3.30 34.47 22.42
CA LYS A 614 -3.06 34.44 20.97
C LYS A 614 -2.80 32.99 20.56
N ALA A 615 -3.28 32.62 19.40
CA ALA A 615 -3.03 31.28 18.85
C ALA A 615 -2.88 31.35 17.32
N THR A 616 -2.25 30.33 16.79
CA THR A 616 -2.20 30.07 15.34
C THR A 616 -3.12 28.89 15.02
N LEU A 617 -4.07 29.11 14.12
CA LEU A 617 -4.86 28.07 13.50
C LEU A 617 -4.05 27.48 12.36
N VAL A 618 -3.90 26.15 12.35
CA VAL A 618 -3.17 25.41 11.32
C VAL A 618 -4.10 24.35 10.72
N ASN A 619 -4.23 24.29 9.41
CA ASN A 619 -4.99 23.22 8.76
C ASN A 619 -4.14 21.94 8.59
N ALA A 620 -4.76 20.86 8.08
CA ALA A 620 -4.10 19.56 7.99
C ALA A 620 -2.80 19.58 7.17
N ILE A 621 -2.70 20.42 6.14
CA ILE A 621 -1.51 20.53 5.29
C ILE A 621 -0.56 21.68 5.71
N GLY A 622 -0.76 22.31 6.88
CA GLY A 622 0.16 23.30 7.44
C GLY A 622 -0.04 24.74 6.97
N GLU A 623 -1.11 25.08 6.25
CA GLU A 623 -1.49 26.47 6.07
C GLU A 623 -1.96 27.05 7.40
N SER A 624 -1.60 28.30 7.70
CA SER A 624 -1.83 28.85 9.03
C SER A 624 -2.32 30.29 9.00
N ARG A 625 -3.13 30.65 10.01
CA ARG A 625 -3.59 32.00 10.26
C ARG A 625 -3.62 32.32 11.75
N LYS A 626 -3.39 33.57 12.11
CA LYS A 626 -3.45 34.03 13.49
C LYS A 626 -4.89 34.21 13.96
N VAL A 627 -5.16 33.85 15.21
CA VAL A 627 -6.43 34.09 15.89
C VAL A 627 -6.17 34.70 17.28
N THR A 628 -7.05 35.60 17.67
CA THR A 628 -6.96 36.30 18.96
C THR A 628 -8.36 36.49 19.53
N GLY A 629 -8.49 36.57 20.85
CA GLY A 629 -9.78 36.83 21.51
C GLY A 629 -10.06 35.88 22.65
N ALA A 630 -11.28 35.92 23.17
CA ALA A 630 -11.74 34.99 24.21
C ALA A 630 -11.96 33.59 23.68
N GLU A 631 -12.39 33.49 22.41
CA GLU A 631 -12.77 32.27 21.73
C GLU A 631 -12.27 32.29 20.29
N ALA A 632 -12.02 31.10 19.73
CA ALA A 632 -11.83 30.87 18.29
C ALA A 632 -13.09 30.24 17.71
N ARG A 633 -13.73 30.95 16.79
CA ARG A 633 -14.76 30.39 15.93
C ARG A 633 -14.10 29.81 14.68
N ILE A 634 -14.28 28.51 14.46
CA ILE A 634 -13.60 27.74 13.42
C ILE A 634 -14.64 27.12 12.52
N GLU A 635 -14.62 27.48 11.25
CA GLU A 635 -15.37 26.78 10.22
C GLU A 635 -14.61 25.52 9.85
N LEU A 636 -15.22 24.37 10.09
CA LEU A 636 -14.67 23.05 9.83
C LEU A 636 -15.30 22.51 8.56
N ARG A 637 -14.49 22.18 7.59
CA ARG A 637 -14.92 21.38 6.45
C ARG A 637 -14.94 19.90 6.87
N ALA A 638 -15.95 19.17 6.38
CA ALA A 638 -16.09 17.74 6.60
C ALA A 638 -14.78 17.00 6.27
N GLY A 639 -14.32 16.19 7.20
CA GLY A 639 -13.10 15.40 7.04
C GLY A 639 -11.78 16.11 7.34
N ALA A 640 -11.73 17.44 7.36
CA ALA A 640 -10.48 18.20 7.49
C ALA A 640 -10.23 18.68 8.92
N PRO A 641 -9.21 18.14 9.63
CA PRO A 641 -8.86 18.63 10.96
C PRO A 641 -8.14 19.98 10.92
N MET A 642 -8.33 20.72 12.01
CA MET A 642 -7.67 21.99 12.31
C MET A 642 -6.96 21.88 13.65
N TYR A 643 -5.80 22.54 13.78
CA TYR A 643 -5.02 22.60 15.00
C TYR A 643 -4.98 24.04 15.53
N ILE A 644 -5.22 24.20 16.82
CA ILE A 644 -5.04 25.47 17.53
C ILE A 644 -3.74 25.35 18.31
N VAL A 645 -2.74 26.11 17.88
CA VAL A 645 -1.41 26.14 18.49
C VAL A 645 -1.27 27.45 19.26
N PRO A 646 -1.30 27.43 20.60
CA PRO A 646 -1.09 28.65 21.41
C PRO A 646 0.27 29.25 21.12
N GLU A 647 0.35 30.61 21.03
CA GLU A 647 1.63 31.33 20.98
C GLU A 647 2.28 31.32 22.36
N ASP A 648 3.61 31.30 22.38
CA ASP A 648 4.36 31.55 23.61
C ASP A 648 4.18 33.02 24.02
N ASN A 649 3.88 33.26 25.30
CA ASN A 649 3.71 34.61 25.84
C ASN A 649 5.03 35.36 25.86
#